data_674d53cb4ad0fdec38c940247bf6d5bd
#
_entry.id   674d53cb4ad0fdec38c940247bf6d5bd
#
_cell.length_a   1.000
_cell.length_b   1.000
_cell.length_c   1.000
_cell.angle_alpha   90.00
_cell.angle_beta   90.00
_cell.angle_gamma   90.00
#
_symmetry.space_group_name_H-M   'P 1'
#
loop_
_entity.id
_entity.type
_entity.pdbx_description
1 polymer ?
#
loop_
_entity_poly.entity_id
_entity_poly.type
_entity_poly.pdbx_seq_one_letter_code
_entity_poly.pdbx_strand_id
1 'polypeptide(L)'
;MSAIPEKGIFKGNFVMKDFTDPKMIMQINSELELEFIGAFLGIADLQRITGHISMKMDFNELVDMTLPEASMGKLKEGIQSELRVSDLTFRIPNYPHIIHKLNLHADMKNGFVKLDTLSFFFGNSDFAMNGSLSDLPALFHQQEKPVQVTFTAHSKRMILKELLSYDTAMARKAKEEIYNFNIGLALETSVKELQHPAPLPKGKFKMEKLFASFKEYPHAFHDFGAELNINDTALLLRNFGGMIDSSDIRFSGRVINYQLWFDKIMRGKTQVAFDLKSQRLAMRDVLGPISRKYVSRDYHQEVASGLWLRAKADLRYDSVFKFAKIKLANVSGELLEHKIKVDSVKGTVKVGADSFLRLDTLTGRIGKTDFDISMRLYMGKDTVKRKKENFLQFTSRNLDLDQLTNYKLTANEDEETVVAAPAAKRAVVKDTSHASGFNIFSIPFIDFRATVNIGRLKYHRLWLRNIVSNVRMQANQHLYLDTLGMGIADGQIGMRGHFNGTDPKKIFFRSRIRAFDVDLEKLMLKLDHFGQDYVINKNIKGRLNGQIRSRIQMHPDLTPIIDNCEAELDLGIYNGSLVNFAPMQAMAGYFKDKNLNMVRFDTLKNKLSLKNGVLNIPNMNINSSLGFMEISGKQSLDMNMEYYMRIPLKMVTTVGFQSLFGRKKEEVDPDQVDAIEYRDKDKKVRFMNIKVTGTPDNFKVGLGKAKKA
;
A
#
# COMPACT_ATOMS: atom_id res chain seq x y z
N MET A 1 32.94 -63.91 18.91
CA MET A 1 33.93 -63.42 17.94
C MET A 1 34.56 -62.13 18.47
N SER A 2 35.89 -62.07 18.38
CA SER A 2 36.56 -60.78 18.60
C SER A 2 37.49 -60.54 17.41
N ALA A 3 37.49 -59.36 16.88
CA ALA A 3 38.40 -58.91 15.85
C ALA A 3 39.04 -57.61 16.34
N ILE A 4 40.33 -57.47 16.12
CA ILE A 4 41.06 -56.23 16.40
C ILE A 4 41.57 -55.74 15.05
N PRO A 5 40.78 -54.89 14.36
CA PRO A 5 41.30 -54.25 13.16
C PRO A 5 42.47 -53.33 13.53
N GLU A 6 43.30 -52.96 12.57
CA GLU A 6 44.48 -52.08 12.80
C GLU A 6 44.19 -50.83 13.58
N LYS A 7 42.94 -50.31 13.45
CA LYS A 7 42.46 -49.14 14.20
C LYS A 7 41.06 -49.39 14.72
N GLY A 8 40.96 -49.98 15.90
CA GLY A 8 39.70 -50.18 16.59
C GLY A 8 39.56 -51.56 17.24
N ILE A 9 38.44 -51.80 17.87
CA ILE A 9 38.09 -53.02 18.58
C ILE A 9 36.67 -53.39 18.19
N PHE A 10 36.46 -54.64 17.77
CA PHE A 10 35.16 -55.26 17.61
C PHE A 10 35.05 -56.50 18.48
N LYS A 11 34.11 -56.51 19.41
CA LYS A 11 33.79 -57.67 20.23
C LYS A 11 32.31 -57.98 20.03
N GLY A 12 32.00 -59.17 19.56
CA GLY A 12 30.65 -59.68 19.40
C GLY A 12 30.52 -61.06 20.05
N ASN A 13 29.47 -61.21 20.86
CA ASN A 13 29.02 -62.48 21.40
C ASN A 13 27.64 -62.78 20.81
N PHE A 14 27.52 -63.92 20.15
CA PHE A 14 26.27 -64.40 19.57
C PHE A 14 25.97 -65.77 20.11
N VAL A 15 24.85 -65.94 20.75
CA VAL A 15 24.40 -67.24 21.32
C VAL A 15 23.00 -67.47 20.77
N MET A 16 22.80 -68.61 20.10
CA MET A 16 21.47 -69.10 19.73
C MET A 16 21.18 -70.32 20.63
N LYS A 17 20.15 -70.23 21.39
CA LYS A 17 19.59 -71.29 22.27
C LYS A 17 18.36 -71.81 21.56
N ASP A 18 18.26 -73.13 21.38
CA ASP A 18 17.11 -73.77 20.76
C ASP A 18 16.92 -73.39 19.25
N PHE A 19 17.05 -74.36 18.38
CA PHE A 19 16.88 -74.20 16.93
C PHE A 19 15.42 -74.40 16.49
N THR A 20 14.58 -74.93 17.40
CA THR A 20 13.14 -75.13 17.17
C THR A 20 12.31 -73.88 17.61
N ASP A 21 12.75 -73.26 18.68
CA ASP A 21 12.23 -71.99 19.19
C ASP A 21 13.43 -71.07 19.48
N PRO A 22 14.00 -70.46 18.47
CA PRO A 22 15.31 -69.82 18.55
C PRO A 22 15.30 -68.60 19.46
N LYS A 23 16.01 -68.69 20.59
CA LYS A 23 16.35 -67.55 21.41
C LYS A 23 17.72 -67.04 21.04
N MET A 24 17.79 -65.85 20.51
CA MET A 24 19.03 -65.18 20.18
C MET A 24 19.45 -64.25 21.30
N ILE A 25 20.70 -64.32 21.64
CA ILE A 25 21.38 -63.37 22.50
C ILE A 25 22.54 -62.80 21.68
N MET A 26 22.57 -61.53 21.54
CA MET A 26 23.64 -60.85 20.80
C MET A 26 24.14 -59.67 21.62
N GLN A 27 25.44 -59.65 21.83
CA GLN A 27 26.13 -58.54 22.48
C GLN A 27 27.20 -58.02 21.54
N ILE A 28 27.15 -56.75 21.26
CA ILE A 28 28.15 -56.07 20.42
C ILE A 28 28.75 -54.93 21.22
N ASN A 29 30.09 -54.90 21.25
CA ASN A 29 30.83 -53.73 21.73
C ASN A 29 31.93 -53.45 20.68
N SER A 30 31.79 -52.31 20.00
CA SER A 30 32.72 -51.94 18.95
C SER A 30 33.17 -50.50 19.12
N GLU A 31 34.43 -50.25 18.88
CA GLU A 31 35.07 -48.95 18.76
C GLU A 31 35.91 -48.97 17.48
N LEU A 32 35.55 -48.16 16.50
CA LEU A 32 36.09 -48.27 15.16
C LEU A 32 36.47 -46.91 14.60
N GLU A 33 37.60 -46.82 13.93
CA GLU A 33 37.98 -45.69 13.10
C GLU A 33 37.34 -45.84 11.70
N LEU A 34 36.60 -44.84 11.27
CA LEU A 34 35.78 -44.95 10.05
C LEU A 34 36.59 -44.89 8.75
N GLU A 35 37.80 -44.32 8.75
CA GLU A 35 38.68 -44.36 7.61
C GLU A 35 39.00 -45.81 7.19
N PHE A 36 39.21 -46.69 8.15
CA PHE A 36 39.45 -48.10 7.90
C PHE A 36 38.20 -48.81 7.34
N ILE A 37 37.04 -48.55 7.92
CA ILE A 37 35.78 -49.18 7.50
C ILE A 37 35.38 -48.71 6.10
N GLY A 38 35.49 -47.43 5.78
CA GLY A 38 35.20 -46.87 4.47
C GLY A 38 36.04 -47.55 3.37
N ALA A 39 37.31 -47.79 3.63
CA ALA A 39 38.21 -48.48 2.72
C ALA A 39 37.88 -49.99 2.61
N PHE A 40 37.52 -50.62 3.73
CA PHE A 40 37.25 -52.07 3.79
C PHE A 40 35.88 -52.44 3.18
N LEU A 41 34.86 -51.67 3.44
CA LEU A 41 33.49 -51.93 2.94
C LEU A 41 33.23 -51.38 1.53
N GLY A 42 34.17 -50.62 0.96
CA GLY A 42 34.02 -50.07 -0.39
C GLY A 42 32.78 -49.23 -0.56
N ILE A 43 32.38 -48.45 0.46
CA ILE A 43 31.19 -47.60 0.39
C ILE A 43 31.43 -46.45 -0.58
N ALA A 44 31.09 -46.69 -1.86
CA ALA A 44 31.33 -45.76 -2.95
C ALA A 44 30.58 -44.41 -2.80
N ASP A 45 29.48 -44.41 -2.06
CA ASP A 45 28.59 -43.25 -1.90
C ASP A 45 29.07 -42.25 -0.83
N LEU A 46 30.09 -42.60 -0.04
CA LEU A 46 30.66 -41.71 0.96
C LEU A 46 32.15 -41.48 0.71
N GLN A 47 32.50 -40.27 0.29
CA GLN A 47 33.90 -39.92 0.00
C GLN A 47 34.56 -39.23 1.21
N ARG A 48 35.86 -39.53 1.45
CA ARG A 48 36.68 -38.89 2.49
C ARG A 48 36.09 -39.03 3.90
N ILE A 49 35.74 -40.25 4.28
CA ILE A 49 35.22 -40.53 5.62
C ILE A 49 36.39 -40.52 6.61
N THR A 50 36.23 -39.76 7.68
CA THR A 50 37.09 -39.77 8.87
C THR A 50 36.23 -39.69 10.13
N GLY A 51 36.68 -40.23 11.24
CA GLY A 51 35.98 -40.14 12.52
C GLY A 51 35.95 -41.46 13.29
N HIS A 52 35.38 -41.39 14.47
CA HIS A 52 35.32 -42.51 15.39
C HIS A 52 33.85 -42.88 15.71
N ILE A 53 33.56 -44.18 15.70
CA ILE A 53 32.24 -44.72 16.07
C ILE A 53 32.38 -45.73 17.22
N SER A 54 31.58 -45.57 18.23
CA SER A 54 31.43 -46.51 19.32
C SER A 54 29.98 -46.99 19.38
N MET A 55 29.79 -48.30 19.39
CA MET A 55 28.47 -48.92 19.46
C MET A 55 28.47 -50.02 20.50
N LYS A 56 27.49 -49.94 21.41
CA LYS A 56 27.15 -51.01 22.35
C LYS A 56 25.73 -51.46 22.05
N MET A 57 25.53 -52.75 21.92
CA MET A 57 24.21 -53.33 21.73
C MET A 57 24.07 -54.62 22.55
N ASP A 58 23.04 -54.68 23.33
CA ASP A 58 22.61 -55.86 24.05
C ASP A 58 21.25 -56.29 23.51
N PHE A 59 21.14 -57.48 23.00
CA PHE A 59 19.93 -58.11 22.54
C PHE A 59 19.76 -59.44 23.21
N ASN A 60 18.68 -59.63 23.96
CA ASN A 60 18.41 -60.85 24.72
C ASN A 60 16.91 -61.15 24.65
N GLU A 61 16.52 -61.87 23.59
CA GLU A 61 15.10 -62.16 23.34
C GLU A 61 14.91 -63.47 22.60
N LEU A 62 13.76 -64.09 22.72
CA LEU A 62 13.29 -65.21 21.94
C LEU A 62 12.70 -64.70 20.63
N VAL A 63 13.25 -65.11 19.49
CA VAL A 63 12.76 -64.70 18.14
C VAL A 63 12.14 -65.92 17.46
N ASP A 64 10.85 -65.89 17.21
CA ASP A 64 10.15 -66.86 16.40
C ASP A 64 10.17 -66.40 14.93
N MET A 65 10.99 -67.06 14.14
CA MET A 65 11.19 -66.74 12.70
C MET A 65 9.97 -67.13 11.85
N THR A 66 9.03 -67.92 12.40
CA THR A 66 7.84 -68.33 11.68
C THR A 66 6.66 -67.36 11.88
N LEU A 67 6.73 -66.50 12.89
CA LEU A 67 5.72 -65.50 13.22
C LEU A 67 6.33 -64.10 13.33
N PRO A 68 6.65 -63.45 12.18
CA PRO A 68 7.38 -62.18 12.17
C PRO A 68 6.70 -61.07 13.01
N GLU A 69 5.36 -60.99 12.98
CA GLU A 69 4.63 -59.94 13.72
C GLU A 69 4.70 -60.10 15.23
N ALA A 70 4.59 -61.33 15.76
CA ALA A 70 4.72 -61.62 17.17
C ALA A 70 6.16 -61.42 17.68
N SER A 71 7.13 -61.75 16.85
CA SER A 71 8.56 -61.56 17.13
C SER A 71 8.98 -60.11 17.20
N MET A 72 8.28 -59.24 16.49
CA MET A 72 8.51 -57.80 16.52
C MET A 72 8.34 -57.16 17.88
N GLY A 73 7.31 -57.54 18.61
CA GLY A 73 7.08 -57.03 19.98
C GLY A 73 8.25 -57.45 20.92
N LYS A 74 8.67 -58.70 20.81
CA LYS A 74 9.80 -59.25 21.58
C LYS A 74 11.14 -58.61 21.20
N LEU A 75 11.41 -58.41 19.89
CA LEU A 75 12.58 -57.69 19.45
C LEU A 75 12.64 -56.26 20.05
N LYS A 76 11.53 -55.62 20.11
CA LYS A 76 11.42 -54.28 20.71
C LYS A 76 11.83 -54.25 22.18
N GLU A 77 11.37 -55.23 22.96
CA GLU A 77 11.61 -55.32 24.42
C GLU A 77 13.02 -55.79 24.72
N GLY A 78 13.61 -56.60 23.86
CA GLY A 78 14.92 -57.25 24.05
C GLY A 78 16.14 -56.42 23.68
N ILE A 79 15.98 -55.30 22.97
CA ILE A 79 17.13 -54.55 22.48
C ILE A 79 17.40 -53.31 23.35
N GLN A 80 18.65 -53.25 23.84
CA GLN A 80 19.25 -52.04 24.39
C GLN A 80 20.51 -51.71 23.62
N SER A 81 20.66 -50.47 23.14
CA SER A 81 21.83 -50.06 22.40
C SER A 81 22.21 -48.62 22.69
N GLU A 82 23.48 -48.34 22.61
CA GLU A 82 24.07 -47.00 22.67
C GLU A 82 24.95 -46.83 21.42
N LEU A 83 24.74 -45.70 20.75
CA LEU A 83 25.52 -45.29 19.57
C LEU A 83 26.18 -43.95 19.82
N ARG A 84 27.50 -43.91 19.72
CA ARG A 84 28.28 -42.65 19.77
C ARG A 84 29.09 -42.52 18.49
N VAL A 85 29.05 -41.37 17.89
CA VAL A 85 29.89 -40.96 16.77
C VAL A 85 30.62 -39.71 17.18
N SER A 86 31.91 -39.63 16.93
CA SER A 86 32.74 -38.49 17.28
C SER A 86 33.53 -38.03 16.07
N ASP A 87 33.49 -36.72 15.82
CA ASP A 87 34.25 -36.00 14.81
C ASP A 87 34.16 -36.59 13.39
N LEU A 88 32.98 -37.13 13.04
CA LEU A 88 32.76 -37.71 11.72
C LEU A 88 32.77 -36.60 10.65
N THR A 89 33.59 -36.85 9.62
CA THR A 89 33.68 -35.99 8.45
C THR A 89 33.46 -36.82 7.20
N PHE A 90 32.61 -36.36 6.29
CA PHE A 90 32.36 -37.04 5.01
C PHE A 90 31.77 -36.08 3.97
N ARG A 91 31.82 -36.50 2.71
CA ARG A 91 31.19 -35.81 1.60
C ARG A 91 30.07 -36.66 1.02
N ILE A 92 28.91 -36.06 0.85
CA ILE A 92 27.78 -36.64 0.12
C ILE A 92 27.97 -36.39 -1.38
N PRO A 93 27.83 -37.45 -2.25
CA PRO A 93 27.79 -37.24 -3.69
C PRO A 93 26.76 -36.20 -4.08
N ASN A 94 27.04 -35.40 -5.09
CA ASN A 94 26.18 -34.30 -5.59
C ASN A 94 26.08 -33.07 -4.69
N TYR A 95 26.72 -33.05 -3.51
CA TYR A 95 26.85 -31.85 -2.68
C TYR A 95 28.29 -31.32 -2.72
N PRO A 96 28.49 -30.03 -3.01
CA PRO A 96 29.83 -29.43 -3.04
C PRO A 96 30.41 -29.21 -1.64
N HIS A 97 29.60 -29.20 -0.61
CA HIS A 97 29.98 -28.92 0.77
C HIS A 97 30.22 -30.24 1.53
N ILE A 98 31.11 -30.16 2.51
CA ILE A 98 31.49 -31.30 3.37
C ILE A 98 30.68 -31.20 4.67
N ILE A 99 30.19 -32.35 5.16
CA ILE A 99 29.73 -32.49 6.53
C ILE A 99 30.96 -32.78 7.38
N HIS A 100 31.18 -32.01 8.42
CA HIS A 100 32.35 -32.18 9.30
C HIS A 100 31.99 -31.90 10.76
N LYS A 101 32.85 -32.44 11.65
CA LYS A 101 32.66 -32.39 13.11
C LYS A 101 31.29 -32.90 13.53
N LEU A 102 30.81 -33.97 12.88
CA LEU A 102 29.56 -34.59 13.28
C LEU A 102 29.79 -35.42 14.54
N ASN A 103 29.08 -35.04 15.59
CA ASN A 103 29.03 -35.78 16.85
C ASN A 103 27.58 -36.20 17.08
N LEU A 104 27.38 -37.47 17.42
CA LEU A 104 26.08 -38.06 17.70
C LEU A 104 26.16 -38.93 18.94
N HIS A 105 25.15 -38.80 19.79
CA HIS A 105 24.88 -39.71 20.92
C HIS A 105 23.41 -40.09 20.90
N ALA A 106 23.12 -41.36 20.79
CA ALA A 106 21.77 -41.88 20.78
C ALA A 106 21.70 -43.19 21.61
N ASP A 107 20.65 -43.31 22.36
CA ASP A 107 20.29 -44.49 23.16
C ASP A 107 18.99 -45.10 22.66
N MET A 108 18.93 -46.42 22.65
CA MET A 108 17.69 -47.14 22.40
C MET A 108 17.38 -48.12 23.53
N LYS A 109 16.13 -48.11 23.98
CA LYS A 109 15.60 -49.04 24.94
C LYS A 109 14.13 -49.34 24.64
N ASN A 110 13.75 -50.62 24.63
CA ASN A 110 12.37 -51.04 24.36
C ASN A 110 11.82 -50.46 23.03
N GLY A 111 12.67 -50.38 22.01
CA GLY A 111 12.34 -49.78 20.72
C GLY A 111 12.26 -48.25 20.71
N PHE A 112 12.23 -47.60 21.85
CA PHE A 112 12.29 -46.15 21.96
C PHE A 112 13.72 -45.66 21.77
N VAL A 113 13.93 -44.77 20.82
CA VAL A 113 15.23 -44.13 20.56
C VAL A 113 15.20 -42.72 21.11
N LYS A 114 16.22 -42.40 21.88
CA LYS A 114 16.53 -41.05 22.33
C LYS A 114 17.80 -40.57 21.69
N LEU A 115 17.71 -39.50 20.92
CA LEU A 115 18.86 -38.79 20.37
C LEU A 115 19.21 -37.67 21.36
N ASP A 116 20.21 -37.89 22.19
CA ASP A 116 20.64 -36.89 23.17
C ASP A 116 21.31 -35.69 22.51
N THR A 117 22.20 -35.99 21.56
CA THR A 117 22.91 -34.95 20.81
C THR A 117 23.19 -35.40 19.38
N LEU A 118 22.99 -34.51 18.44
CA LEU A 118 23.51 -34.56 17.08
C LEU A 118 24.00 -33.15 16.74
N SER A 119 25.30 -33.00 16.54
CA SER A 119 25.86 -31.71 16.10
C SER A 119 26.79 -31.91 14.92
N PHE A 120 26.75 -30.98 13.96
CA PHE A 120 27.61 -31.03 12.78
C PHE A 120 27.70 -29.67 12.10
N PHE A 121 28.66 -29.53 11.22
CA PHE A 121 28.74 -28.43 10.27
C PHE A 121 28.47 -28.95 8.85
N PHE A 122 27.70 -28.20 8.09
CA PHE A 122 27.53 -28.37 6.66
C PHE A 122 28.07 -27.12 5.95
N GLY A 123 29.27 -27.22 5.39
CA GLY A 123 30.02 -26.04 4.99
C GLY A 123 30.35 -25.16 6.19
N ASN A 124 29.83 -23.94 6.18
CA ASN A 124 29.93 -22.98 7.28
C ASN A 124 28.64 -22.86 8.13
N SER A 125 27.63 -23.67 7.83
CA SER A 125 26.38 -23.74 8.57
C SER A 125 26.50 -24.72 9.72
N ASP A 126 26.19 -24.33 10.95
CA ASP A 126 26.22 -25.18 12.15
C ASP A 126 24.84 -25.74 12.46
N PHE A 127 24.79 -26.95 13.00
CA PHE A 127 23.56 -27.60 13.44
C PHE A 127 23.78 -28.33 14.75
N ALA A 128 22.82 -28.20 15.66
CA ALA A 128 22.72 -28.97 16.87
C ALA A 128 21.26 -29.44 17.05
N MET A 129 21.07 -30.71 17.27
CA MET A 129 19.77 -31.36 17.34
C MET A 129 19.69 -32.34 18.52
N ASN A 130 18.53 -32.55 19.07
CA ASN A 130 18.18 -33.66 19.94
C ASN A 130 16.73 -34.09 19.65
N GLY A 131 16.35 -35.29 20.11
CA GLY A 131 15.00 -35.76 19.83
C GLY A 131 14.74 -37.18 20.30
N SER A 132 13.59 -37.72 19.84
CA SER A 132 13.20 -39.09 20.15
C SER A 132 12.33 -39.69 19.06
N LEU A 133 12.36 -41.00 18.97
CA LEU A 133 11.50 -41.82 18.10
C LEU A 133 10.89 -42.92 18.97
N SER A 134 9.57 -43.06 18.93
CA SER A 134 8.82 -43.95 19.80
C SER A 134 9.05 -45.44 19.53
N ASP A 135 9.38 -45.80 18.30
CA ASP A 135 9.53 -47.22 17.88
C ASP A 135 10.41 -47.36 16.65
N LEU A 136 11.72 -47.62 16.87
CA LEU A 136 12.66 -47.82 15.78
C LEU A 136 12.43 -49.16 15.04
N PRO A 137 12.16 -50.29 15.69
CA PRO A 137 11.85 -51.54 14.99
C PRO A 137 10.69 -51.46 14.02
N ALA A 138 9.66 -50.64 14.35
CA ALA A 138 8.55 -50.45 13.46
C ALA A 138 8.94 -49.83 12.09
N LEU A 139 10.02 -49.05 12.02
CA LEU A 139 10.49 -48.46 10.78
C LEU A 139 10.93 -49.53 9.76
N PHE A 140 11.35 -50.71 10.24
CA PHE A 140 11.83 -51.77 9.39
C PHE A 140 10.77 -52.82 9.05
N HIS A 141 9.73 -52.96 9.88
CA HIS A 141 8.85 -54.11 9.77
C HIS A 141 7.34 -53.80 9.78
N GLN A 142 6.89 -52.71 10.37
CA GLN A 142 5.46 -52.42 10.54
C GLN A 142 5.08 -51.04 9.98
N GLN A 143 4.94 -50.97 8.68
CA GLN A 143 4.75 -49.71 7.98
C GLN A 143 3.47 -48.92 8.36
N GLU A 144 2.39 -49.60 8.72
CA GLU A 144 1.14 -48.94 9.10
C GLU A 144 1.08 -48.52 10.56
N LYS A 145 2.06 -48.91 11.38
CA LYS A 145 2.10 -48.57 12.81
C LYS A 145 2.29 -47.06 13.01
N PRO A 146 1.49 -46.41 13.89
CA PRO A 146 1.75 -45.04 14.27
C PRO A 146 3.03 -44.92 15.10
N VAL A 147 3.84 -43.93 14.77
CA VAL A 147 5.06 -43.58 15.47
C VAL A 147 5.04 -42.10 15.83
N GLN A 148 5.66 -41.78 16.97
CA GLN A 148 5.86 -40.42 17.41
C GLN A 148 7.34 -40.07 17.27
N VAL A 149 7.59 -38.91 16.69
CA VAL A 149 8.93 -38.34 16.55
C VAL A 149 8.93 -36.96 17.14
N THR A 150 9.89 -36.68 18.01
CA THR A 150 10.13 -35.33 18.51
C THR A 150 11.57 -34.96 18.19
N PHE A 151 11.80 -33.73 17.81
CA PHE A 151 13.15 -33.21 17.73
C PHE A 151 13.19 -31.70 17.94
N THR A 152 14.30 -31.22 18.47
CA THR A 152 14.66 -29.81 18.49
C THR A 152 15.88 -29.62 17.62
N ALA A 153 15.92 -28.49 16.92
CA ALA A 153 17.07 -28.12 16.13
C ALA A 153 17.48 -26.69 16.44
N HIS A 154 18.78 -26.49 16.56
CA HIS A 154 19.38 -25.19 16.82
C HIS A 154 20.53 -24.94 15.82
N SER A 155 20.67 -23.71 15.36
CA SER A 155 21.78 -23.26 14.55
C SER A 155 22.09 -21.80 14.86
N LYS A 156 23.37 -21.48 15.04
CA LYS A 156 23.80 -20.08 15.18
C LYS A 156 23.75 -19.35 13.85
N ARG A 157 24.12 -20.07 12.76
CA ARG A 157 24.12 -19.52 11.40
C ARG A 157 23.85 -20.61 10.37
N MET A 158 22.86 -20.38 9.55
CA MET A 158 22.42 -21.23 8.43
C MET A 158 22.53 -20.45 7.12
N ILE A 159 23.32 -20.92 6.17
CA ILE A 159 23.53 -20.28 4.87
C ILE A 159 22.71 -21.05 3.83
N LEU A 160 21.57 -20.48 3.41
CA LEU A 160 20.66 -21.16 2.49
C LEU A 160 21.32 -21.54 1.16
N LYS A 161 22.28 -20.76 0.69
CA LYS A 161 23.07 -21.08 -0.50
C LYS A 161 23.82 -22.43 -0.37
N GLU A 162 24.33 -22.73 0.82
CA GLU A 162 25.02 -24.02 1.07
C GLU A 162 24.01 -25.16 1.09
N LEU A 163 22.90 -24.99 1.82
CA LEU A 163 21.88 -26.03 1.94
C LEU A 163 21.20 -26.37 0.61
N LEU A 164 21.02 -25.40 -0.26
CA LEU A 164 20.39 -25.56 -1.58
C LEU A 164 21.41 -25.88 -2.69
N SER A 165 22.65 -26.16 -2.34
CA SER A 165 23.75 -26.37 -3.30
C SER A 165 23.61 -27.62 -4.17
N TYR A 166 22.69 -28.54 -3.83
CA TYR A 166 22.31 -29.65 -4.70
C TYR A 166 21.64 -29.20 -6.01
N ASP A 167 21.03 -28.00 -6.02
CA ASP A 167 20.50 -27.34 -7.20
C ASP A 167 21.19 -25.98 -7.41
N THR A 168 22.05 -25.93 -8.44
CA THR A 168 22.85 -24.73 -8.74
C THR A 168 22.00 -23.50 -9.10
N ALA A 169 20.81 -23.70 -9.67
CA ALA A 169 19.91 -22.60 -10.01
C ALA A 169 19.23 -22.00 -8.76
N MET A 170 18.84 -22.86 -7.81
CA MET A 170 18.32 -22.42 -6.52
C MET A 170 19.41 -21.76 -5.68
N ALA A 171 20.59 -22.35 -5.60
CA ALA A 171 21.72 -21.81 -4.83
C ALA A 171 22.14 -20.40 -5.28
N ARG A 172 22.12 -20.12 -6.61
CA ARG A 172 22.44 -18.78 -7.12
C ARG A 172 21.43 -17.72 -6.68
N LYS A 173 20.18 -18.10 -6.46
CA LYS A 173 19.10 -17.17 -6.03
C LYS A 173 19.06 -17.02 -4.51
N ALA A 174 19.57 -17.98 -3.77
CA ALA A 174 19.55 -18.00 -2.31
C ALA A 174 20.62 -17.06 -1.73
N LYS A 175 20.22 -15.86 -1.35
CA LYS A 175 21.07 -14.87 -0.69
C LYS A 175 20.89 -14.84 0.83
N GLU A 176 19.85 -15.53 1.31
CA GLU A 176 19.44 -15.50 2.70
C GLU A 176 20.37 -16.25 3.61
N GLU A 177 20.61 -15.69 4.77
CA GLU A 177 21.26 -16.34 5.91
C GLU A 177 20.32 -16.24 7.12
N ILE A 178 20.18 -17.32 7.85
CA ILE A 178 19.32 -17.39 9.03
C ILE A 178 20.21 -17.48 10.25
N TYR A 179 19.97 -16.62 11.22
CA TYR A 179 20.71 -16.54 12.47
C TYR A 179 19.86 -16.95 13.66
N ASN A 180 20.49 -17.53 14.67
CA ASN A 180 19.88 -17.92 15.93
C ASN A 180 18.62 -18.79 15.74
N PHE A 181 18.67 -19.67 14.75
CA PHE A 181 17.56 -20.56 14.46
C PHE A 181 17.35 -21.54 15.62
N ASN A 182 16.12 -21.66 16.06
CA ASN A 182 15.70 -22.64 17.05
C ASN A 182 14.29 -23.11 16.73
N ILE A 183 14.05 -24.42 16.71
CA ILE A 183 12.74 -25.00 16.44
C ILE A 183 12.56 -26.30 17.21
N GLY A 184 11.37 -26.46 17.82
CA GLY A 184 10.91 -27.74 18.32
C GLY A 184 9.82 -28.30 17.43
N LEU A 185 9.92 -29.58 17.05
CA LEU A 185 8.93 -30.28 16.25
C LEU A 185 8.52 -31.58 16.92
N ALA A 186 7.22 -31.84 16.92
CA ALA A 186 6.64 -33.12 17.30
C ALA A 186 5.71 -33.60 16.19
N LEU A 187 5.82 -34.84 15.79
CA LEU A 187 4.97 -35.42 14.76
C LEU A 187 4.47 -36.80 15.19
N GLU A 188 3.23 -37.11 14.83
CA GLU A 188 2.57 -38.37 14.99
C GLU A 188 2.09 -38.82 13.62
N THR A 189 2.67 -39.89 13.09
CA THR A 189 2.41 -40.38 11.75
C THR A 189 2.67 -41.86 11.64
N SER A 190 2.35 -42.51 10.52
CA SER A 190 2.74 -43.93 10.30
C SER A 190 4.16 -44.03 9.70
N VAL A 191 4.75 -45.19 9.90
CA VAL A 191 6.07 -45.51 9.31
C VAL A 191 6.04 -45.36 7.79
N LYS A 192 4.98 -45.81 7.15
CA LYS A 192 4.80 -45.71 5.69
C LYS A 192 4.85 -44.26 5.21
N GLU A 193 4.19 -43.36 5.94
CA GLU A 193 4.20 -41.93 5.61
C GLU A 193 5.55 -41.27 5.84
N LEU A 194 6.38 -41.79 6.76
CA LEU A 194 7.76 -41.31 6.95
C LEU A 194 8.69 -41.79 5.84
N GLN A 195 8.56 -43.06 5.43
CA GLN A 195 9.42 -43.66 4.40
C GLN A 195 9.03 -43.24 2.98
N HIS A 196 7.75 -43.07 2.73
CA HIS A 196 7.18 -42.73 1.44
C HIS A 196 6.19 -41.57 1.54
N PRO A 197 6.66 -40.36 1.85
CA PRO A 197 5.78 -39.22 2.01
C PRO A 197 5.20 -38.81 0.65
N ALA A 198 3.99 -39.22 0.37
CA ALA A 198 3.31 -38.89 -0.87
C ALA A 198 2.23 -37.83 -0.64
N PRO A 199 2.30 -36.78 -1.32
CA PRO A 199 3.24 -35.69 -1.53
C PRO A 199 3.58 -34.94 -0.23
N LEU A 200 2.77 -35.12 0.79
CA LEU A 200 3.00 -34.69 2.16
C LEU A 200 2.62 -35.83 3.10
N PRO A 201 3.42 -36.12 4.13
CA PRO A 201 3.11 -37.19 5.08
C PRO A 201 1.83 -36.88 5.86
N LYS A 202 0.93 -37.86 5.95
CA LYS A 202 -0.28 -37.75 6.78
C LYS A 202 0.09 -37.84 8.24
N GLY A 203 -0.61 -37.09 9.08
CA GLY A 203 -0.33 -37.12 10.50
C GLY A 203 -0.62 -35.79 11.18
N LYS A 204 -0.22 -35.73 12.44
CA LYS A 204 -0.27 -34.52 13.26
C LYS A 204 1.15 -34.01 13.47
N PHE A 205 1.34 -32.74 13.18
CA PHE A 205 2.61 -32.03 13.28
C PHE A 205 2.42 -30.86 14.22
N LYS A 206 3.29 -30.74 15.19
CA LYS A 206 3.31 -29.62 16.13
C LYS A 206 4.68 -28.95 16.05
N MET A 207 4.69 -27.68 15.83
CA MET A 207 5.87 -26.82 15.90
C MET A 207 5.79 -26.00 17.19
N GLU A 208 6.89 -25.93 17.90
CA GLU A 208 7.02 -25.15 19.12
C GLU A 208 8.27 -24.29 19.09
N LYS A 209 8.15 -23.09 19.64
CA LYS A 209 9.28 -22.19 19.92
C LYS A 209 10.19 -21.90 18.72
N LEU A 210 9.62 -21.73 17.53
CA LEU A 210 10.44 -21.27 16.40
C LEU A 210 10.96 -19.87 16.69
N PHE A 211 12.27 -19.75 16.63
CA PHE A 211 12.99 -18.47 16.59
C PHE A 211 13.88 -18.43 15.36
N ALA A 212 13.90 -17.31 14.65
CA ALA A 212 14.80 -17.08 13.53
C ALA A 212 14.96 -15.59 13.26
N SER A 213 16.16 -15.14 12.89
CA SER A 213 16.39 -13.83 12.30
C SER A 213 17.05 -13.97 10.94
N PHE A 214 16.68 -13.10 10.01
CA PHE A 214 17.05 -13.21 8.60
C PHE A 214 17.95 -12.05 8.19
N LYS A 215 18.92 -12.29 7.30
CA LYS A 215 19.84 -11.28 6.79
C LYS A 215 19.16 -10.27 5.87
N GLU A 216 18.41 -10.76 4.88
CA GLU A 216 17.74 -9.92 3.88
C GLU A 216 16.44 -9.30 4.40
N TYR A 217 15.89 -9.86 5.46
CA TYR A 217 14.72 -9.36 6.16
C TYR A 217 15.05 -9.23 7.65
N PRO A 218 15.65 -8.11 8.10
CA PRO A 218 16.28 -7.96 9.42
C PRO A 218 15.27 -7.82 10.55
N HIS A 219 14.36 -8.79 10.67
CA HIS A 219 13.38 -8.90 11.74
C HIS A 219 13.54 -10.21 12.50
N ALA A 220 13.27 -10.18 13.79
CA ALA A 220 13.27 -11.37 14.62
C ALA A 220 11.89 -12.04 14.63
N PHE A 221 11.85 -13.29 14.18
CA PHE A 221 10.69 -14.16 14.30
C PHE A 221 10.85 -14.96 15.59
N HIS A 222 9.96 -14.81 16.56
CA HIS A 222 10.07 -15.50 17.83
C HIS A 222 8.74 -15.97 18.38
N ASP A 223 8.78 -16.97 19.25
CA ASP A 223 7.63 -17.59 19.89
C ASP A 223 6.60 -18.18 18.92
N PHE A 224 7.04 -18.52 17.68
CA PHE A 224 6.15 -19.16 16.73
C PHE A 224 5.86 -20.59 17.13
N GLY A 225 4.55 -20.93 17.07
CA GLY A 225 4.05 -22.27 17.19
C GLY A 225 3.00 -22.57 16.13
N ALA A 226 2.76 -23.85 15.88
CA ALA A 226 1.74 -24.30 14.93
C ALA A 226 1.29 -25.71 15.24
N GLU A 227 0.04 -26.02 14.93
CA GLU A 227 -0.49 -27.37 14.86
C GLU A 227 -1.03 -27.62 13.45
N LEU A 228 -0.45 -28.59 12.76
CA LEU A 228 -0.83 -28.99 11.42
C LEU A 228 -1.33 -30.43 11.43
N ASN A 229 -2.54 -30.65 10.93
CA ASN A 229 -3.09 -31.98 10.73
C ASN A 229 -3.29 -32.22 9.22
N ILE A 230 -2.67 -33.25 8.70
CA ILE A 230 -2.72 -33.66 7.29
C ILE A 230 -3.43 -35.01 7.22
N ASN A 231 -4.51 -35.09 6.46
CA ASN A 231 -5.21 -36.32 6.17
C ASN A 231 -5.46 -36.48 4.66
N ASP A 232 -6.18 -37.52 4.25
CA ASP A 232 -6.41 -37.83 2.84
C ASP A 232 -7.10 -36.72 2.04
N THR A 233 -7.81 -35.83 2.67
CA THR A 233 -8.61 -34.82 1.95
C THR A 233 -8.26 -33.38 2.31
N ALA A 234 -7.65 -33.18 3.49
CA ALA A 234 -7.49 -31.85 4.03
C ALA A 234 -6.16 -31.64 4.75
N LEU A 235 -5.68 -30.43 4.66
CA LEU A 235 -4.61 -29.85 5.46
C LEU A 235 -5.26 -28.82 6.40
N LEU A 236 -5.13 -29.02 7.70
CA LEU A 236 -5.70 -28.18 8.73
C LEU A 236 -4.57 -27.54 9.55
N LEU A 237 -4.41 -26.24 9.43
CA LEU A 237 -3.46 -25.46 10.23
C LEU A 237 -4.23 -24.78 11.37
N ARG A 238 -3.85 -25.08 12.59
CA ARG A 238 -4.41 -24.49 13.81
C ARG A 238 -3.30 -23.85 14.62
N ASN A 239 -3.67 -22.84 15.41
CA ASN A 239 -2.77 -22.22 16.39
C ASN A 239 -1.40 -21.79 15.82
N PHE A 240 -1.33 -21.51 14.49
CA PHE A 240 -0.13 -20.88 13.97
C PHE A 240 -0.08 -19.46 14.49
N GLY A 241 0.97 -19.11 15.22
CA GLY A 241 1.14 -17.76 15.73
C GLY A 241 2.49 -17.57 16.39
N GLY A 242 2.88 -16.31 16.48
CA GLY A 242 4.14 -15.86 17.05
C GLY A 242 4.29 -14.37 16.92
N MET A 243 5.50 -13.90 17.09
CA MET A 243 5.86 -12.49 17.03
C MET A 243 6.87 -12.23 15.91
N ILE A 244 6.71 -11.12 15.21
CA ILE A 244 7.74 -10.53 14.36
C ILE A 244 8.11 -9.20 15.02
N ASP A 245 9.28 -9.14 15.63
CA ASP A 245 9.71 -8.05 16.51
C ASP A 245 8.62 -7.73 17.58
N SER A 246 7.87 -6.65 17.40
CA SER A 246 6.80 -6.21 18.32
C SER A 246 5.38 -6.58 17.86
N SER A 247 5.26 -7.23 16.71
CA SER A 247 3.98 -7.53 16.05
C SER A 247 3.56 -8.97 16.28
N ASP A 248 2.36 -9.19 16.87
CA ASP A 248 1.77 -10.52 17.02
C ASP A 248 1.04 -10.94 15.74
N ILE A 249 1.18 -12.20 15.38
CA ILE A 249 0.46 -12.80 14.25
C ILE A 249 -0.17 -14.11 14.73
N ARG A 250 -1.47 -14.28 14.47
CA ARG A 250 -2.19 -15.53 14.68
C ARG A 250 -2.92 -15.91 13.40
N PHE A 251 -2.69 -17.10 12.94
CA PHE A 251 -3.25 -17.59 11.70
C PHE A 251 -3.83 -19.00 11.91
N SER A 252 -5.00 -19.24 11.34
CA SER A 252 -5.57 -20.57 11.20
C SER A 252 -6.15 -20.75 9.80
N GLY A 253 -6.10 -21.97 9.29
CA GLY A 253 -6.54 -22.20 7.93
C GLY A 253 -6.81 -23.67 7.63
N ARG A 254 -7.48 -23.90 6.49
CA ARG A 254 -7.68 -25.23 5.95
C ARG A 254 -7.59 -25.22 4.44
N VAL A 255 -7.02 -26.27 3.91
CA VAL A 255 -7.00 -26.55 2.47
C VAL A 255 -7.63 -27.92 2.25
N ILE A 256 -8.69 -27.96 1.47
CA ILE A 256 -9.39 -29.21 1.09
C ILE A 256 -8.96 -29.58 -0.32
N ASN A 257 -8.70 -30.88 -0.56
CA ASN A 257 -8.18 -31.41 -1.80
C ASN A 257 -6.81 -30.80 -2.18
N TYR A 258 -5.94 -30.66 -1.20
CA TYR A 258 -4.58 -30.14 -1.39
C TYR A 258 -3.72 -31.02 -2.29
N GLN A 259 -3.99 -32.34 -2.39
CA GLN A 259 -3.29 -33.28 -3.24
C GLN A 259 -3.28 -32.86 -4.71
N LEU A 260 -4.35 -32.19 -5.17
CA LEU A 260 -4.43 -31.66 -6.53
C LEU A 260 -3.24 -30.76 -6.91
N TRP A 261 -2.59 -30.11 -5.93
CA TRP A 261 -1.44 -29.26 -6.20
C TRP A 261 -0.15 -30.02 -6.52
N PHE A 262 -0.12 -31.31 -6.20
CA PHE A 262 1.03 -32.19 -6.42
C PHE A 262 0.78 -33.22 -7.56
N ASP A 263 -0.46 -33.29 -8.07
CA ASP A 263 -0.79 -34.17 -9.17
C ASP A 263 -0.20 -33.66 -10.49
N LYS A 264 0.32 -34.56 -11.33
CA LYS A 264 0.81 -34.22 -12.67
C LYS A 264 -0.31 -33.65 -13.55
N ILE A 265 -1.53 -34.11 -13.36
CA ILE A 265 -2.73 -33.63 -14.07
C ILE A 265 -3.73 -33.16 -13.02
N MET A 266 -3.76 -31.85 -12.79
CA MET A 266 -4.71 -31.24 -11.85
C MET A 266 -6.11 -31.20 -12.43
N ARG A 267 -7.03 -32.01 -11.91
CA ARG A 267 -8.45 -31.94 -12.25
C ARG A 267 -9.30 -31.93 -11.00
N GLY A 268 -10.02 -30.85 -10.78
CA GLY A 268 -10.89 -30.75 -9.61
C GLY A 268 -10.94 -29.36 -9.00
N LYS A 269 -11.32 -29.33 -7.73
CA LYS A 269 -11.50 -28.11 -6.95
C LYS A 269 -10.74 -28.20 -5.64
N THR A 270 -9.89 -27.21 -5.39
CA THR A 270 -9.28 -26.97 -4.07
C THR A 270 -10.00 -25.82 -3.37
N GLN A 271 -10.30 -26.00 -2.10
CA GLN A 271 -10.86 -24.94 -1.25
C GLN A 271 -9.86 -24.53 -0.19
N VAL A 272 -9.64 -23.23 -0.08
CA VAL A 272 -8.77 -22.63 0.96
C VAL A 272 -9.63 -21.71 1.81
N ALA A 273 -9.52 -21.82 3.12
CA ALA A 273 -10.11 -20.86 4.05
C ALA A 273 -9.07 -20.49 5.09
N PHE A 274 -8.98 -19.22 5.43
CA PHE A 274 -8.07 -18.76 6.47
C PHE A 274 -8.65 -17.60 7.29
N ASP A 275 -8.13 -17.50 8.50
CA ASP A 275 -8.44 -16.46 9.48
C ASP A 275 -7.10 -15.97 10.05
N LEU A 276 -6.82 -14.68 9.88
CA LEU A 276 -5.62 -14.01 10.40
C LEU A 276 -6.07 -12.97 11.41
N LYS A 277 -5.42 -12.97 12.57
CA LYS A 277 -5.65 -11.99 13.63
C LYS A 277 -4.33 -11.46 14.14
N SER A 278 -4.33 -10.19 14.53
CA SER A 278 -3.23 -9.56 15.23
C SER A 278 -3.78 -8.53 16.20
N GLN A 279 -3.31 -8.51 17.42
CA GLN A 279 -3.67 -7.46 18.37
C GLN A 279 -2.88 -6.18 18.10
N ARG A 280 -1.62 -6.33 17.66
CA ARG A 280 -0.74 -5.24 17.30
C ARG A 280 0.13 -5.64 16.12
N LEU A 281 -0.01 -4.96 15.01
CA LEU A 281 0.79 -5.14 13.79
C LEU A 281 1.43 -3.81 13.39
N ALA A 282 2.71 -3.64 13.67
CA ALA A 282 3.47 -2.48 13.24
C ALA A 282 3.93 -2.69 11.78
N MET A 283 3.60 -1.76 10.89
CA MET A 283 3.96 -1.88 9.47
C MET A 283 5.46 -1.99 9.25
N ARG A 284 6.26 -1.33 10.08
CA ARG A 284 7.73 -1.43 10.03
C ARG A 284 8.25 -2.84 10.22
N ASP A 285 7.55 -3.67 11.04
CA ASP A 285 7.97 -5.04 11.38
C ASP A 285 7.65 -6.04 10.26
N VAL A 286 6.70 -5.70 9.36
CA VAL A 286 6.23 -6.60 8.28
C VAL A 286 6.55 -6.09 6.87
N LEU A 287 6.92 -4.81 6.71
CA LEU A 287 7.26 -4.23 5.41
C LEU A 287 8.72 -4.48 5.06
N GLY A 288 8.98 -5.47 4.22
CA GLY A 288 10.29 -5.68 3.60
C GLY A 288 10.61 -4.67 2.48
N PRO A 289 11.84 -4.69 1.92
CA PRO A 289 12.31 -3.73 0.91
C PRO A 289 11.43 -3.65 -0.35
N ILE A 290 10.80 -4.76 -0.73
CA ILE A 290 9.92 -4.84 -1.92
C ILE A 290 8.56 -4.26 -1.60
N SER A 291 7.94 -4.64 -0.49
CA SER A 291 6.58 -4.24 -0.11
C SER A 291 6.49 -2.75 0.23
N ARG A 292 7.54 -2.14 0.76
CA ARG A 292 7.62 -0.70 1.02
C ARG A 292 7.36 0.17 -0.21
N LYS A 293 7.64 -0.32 -1.42
CA LYS A 293 7.39 0.42 -2.67
C LYS A 293 5.91 0.57 -3.00
N TYR A 294 5.06 -0.32 -2.49
CA TYR A 294 3.62 -0.36 -2.76
C TYR A 294 2.76 0.24 -1.65
N VAL A 295 3.38 0.64 -0.54
CA VAL A 295 2.71 1.29 0.59
C VAL A 295 3.17 2.74 0.65
N SER A 296 2.23 3.69 0.79
CA SER A 296 2.59 5.11 0.96
C SER A 296 3.51 5.30 2.16
N ARG A 297 4.46 6.23 2.06
CA ARG A 297 5.43 6.52 3.13
C ARG A 297 4.75 6.87 4.45
N ASP A 298 3.61 7.54 4.39
CA ASP A 298 2.84 7.95 5.57
C ASP A 298 2.38 6.75 6.42
N TYR A 299 2.18 5.58 5.78
CA TYR A 299 1.78 4.34 6.46
C TYR A 299 2.94 3.43 6.86
N HIS A 300 4.21 3.78 6.58
CA HIS A 300 5.35 2.91 6.95
C HIS A 300 5.55 2.79 8.46
N GLN A 301 5.13 3.77 9.22
CA GLN A 301 5.19 3.77 10.70
C GLN A 301 3.86 3.40 11.34
N GLU A 302 2.85 3.06 10.53
CA GLU A 302 1.52 2.75 11.00
C GLU A 302 1.50 1.50 11.90
N VAL A 303 0.65 1.53 12.88
CA VAL A 303 0.37 0.39 13.77
C VAL A 303 -1.09 0.03 13.66
N ALA A 304 -1.38 -1.15 13.14
CA ALA A 304 -2.74 -1.70 13.14
C ALA A 304 -3.01 -2.43 14.46
N SER A 305 -4.13 -2.11 15.09
CA SER A 305 -4.63 -2.76 16.32
C SER A 305 -5.89 -3.54 16.02
N GLY A 306 -6.05 -4.70 16.66
CA GLY A 306 -7.25 -5.51 16.52
C GLY A 306 -7.52 -5.98 15.09
N LEU A 307 -6.46 -6.20 14.30
CA LEU A 307 -6.57 -6.66 12.91
C LEU A 307 -7.23 -8.03 12.86
N TRP A 308 -8.27 -8.14 12.05
CA TRP A 308 -8.92 -9.40 11.74
C TRP A 308 -9.23 -9.50 10.25
N LEU A 309 -8.62 -10.48 9.59
CA LEU A 309 -8.82 -10.77 8.18
C LEU A 309 -9.31 -12.21 8.02
N ARG A 310 -10.45 -12.38 7.38
CA ARG A 310 -11.04 -13.68 7.06
C ARG A 310 -11.33 -13.80 5.58
N ALA A 311 -10.82 -14.86 4.95
CA ALA A 311 -11.05 -15.10 3.53
C ALA A 311 -11.26 -16.58 3.21
N LYS A 312 -11.93 -16.82 2.07
CA LYS A 312 -12.11 -18.16 1.47
C LYS A 312 -11.78 -18.07 -0.01
N ALA A 313 -11.13 -19.09 -0.54
CA ALA A 313 -10.83 -19.19 -1.96
C ALA A 313 -11.27 -20.56 -2.48
N ASP A 314 -11.93 -20.54 -3.64
CA ASP A 314 -12.28 -21.71 -4.44
C ASP A 314 -11.43 -21.69 -5.71
N LEU A 315 -10.55 -22.68 -5.87
CA LEU A 315 -9.66 -22.82 -7.03
C LEU A 315 -10.11 -24.02 -7.86
N ARG A 316 -10.26 -23.83 -9.16
CA ARG A 316 -10.67 -24.91 -10.10
C ARG A 316 -9.57 -25.15 -11.12
N TYR A 317 -9.32 -26.42 -11.36
CA TYR A 317 -8.32 -26.92 -12.31
C TYR A 317 -8.98 -27.92 -13.29
N ASP A 318 -8.53 -27.88 -14.52
CA ASP A 318 -8.81 -28.88 -15.55
C ASP A 318 -7.53 -29.01 -16.40
N SER A 319 -6.63 -29.85 -15.94
CA SER A 319 -5.24 -29.99 -16.38
C SER A 319 -4.36 -28.75 -16.14
N VAL A 320 -4.94 -27.60 -16.17
CA VAL A 320 -4.33 -26.30 -15.84
C VAL A 320 -5.29 -25.47 -14.99
N PHE A 321 -4.80 -24.40 -14.41
CA PHE A 321 -5.64 -23.43 -13.69
C PHE A 321 -6.74 -22.86 -14.60
N LYS A 322 -7.99 -22.94 -14.16
CA LYS A 322 -9.18 -22.42 -14.89
C LYS A 322 -9.80 -21.21 -14.22
N PHE A 323 -9.90 -21.23 -12.89
CA PHE A 323 -10.68 -20.23 -12.19
C PHE A 323 -10.33 -20.16 -10.70
N ALA A 324 -10.27 -18.97 -10.16
CA ALA A 324 -10.26 -18.71 -8.73
C ALA A 324 -11.37 -17.74 -8.33
N LYS A 325 -12.09 -18.07 -7.27
CA LYS A 325 -13.02 -17.17 -6.59
C LYS A 325 -12.54 -16.98 -5.16
N ILE A 326 -12.12 -15.76 -4.83
CA ILE A 326 -11.65 -15.38 -3.49
C ILE A 326 -12.72 -14.50 -2.86
N LYS A 327 -13.32 -14.96 -1.78
CA LYS A 327 -14.29 -14.20 -0.98
C LYS A 327 -13.59 -13.67 0.27
N LEU A 328 -13.40 -12.37 0.33
CA LEU A 328 -13.00 -11.64 1.52
C LEU A 328 -14.25 -11.50 2.40
N ALA A 329 -14.28 -12.20 3.52
CA ALA A 329 -15.45 -12.22 4.39
C ALA A 329 -15.44 -11.08 5.40
N ASN A 330 -14.24 -10.70 5.86
CA ASN A 330 -14.03 -9.57 6.76
C ASN A 330 -12.60 -9.07 6.69
N VAL A 331 -12.42 -7.76 6.71
CA VAL A 331 -11.19 -7.09 7.17
C VAL A 331 -11.63 -5.98 8.11
N SER A 332 -11.09 -6.00 9.32
CA SER A 332 -11.35 -4.99 10.34
C SER A 332 -10.12 -4.75 11.20
N GLY A 333 -10.04 -3.61 11.85
CA GLY A 333 -8.94 -3.20 12.71
C GLY A 333 -8.93 -1.68 12.89
N GLU A 334 -7.96 -1.17 13.62
CA GLU A 334 -7.78 0.27 13.82
C GLU A 334 -6.32 0.64 13.51
N LEU A 335 -6.14 1.68 12.74
CA LEU A 335 -4.86 2.32 12.44
C LEU A 335 -4.61 3.39 13.50
N LEU A 336 -3.61 3.19 14.35
CA LEU A 336 -3.42 4.00 15.56
C LEU A 336 -2.81 5.37 15.27
N GLU A 337 -1.88 5.47 14.32
CA GLU A 337 -1.23 6.74 13.96
C GLU A 337 -2.22 7.67 13.22
N HIS A 338 -2.94 7.13 12.27
CA HIS A 338 -3.98 7.87 11.54
C HIS A 338 -5.31 7.96 12.29
N LYS A 339 -5.47 7.25 13.42
CA LYS A 339 -6.72 7.16 14.19
C LYS A 339 -7.92 6.78 13.32
N ILE A 340 -7.71 5.81 12.43
CA ILE A 340 -8.70 5.36 11.47
C ILE A 340 -9.13 3.93 11.78
N LYS A 341 -10.41 3.74 12.02
CA LYS A 341 -11.01 2.41 12.13
C LYS A 341 -11.34 1.87 10.74
N VAL A 342 -10.84 0.68 10.44
CA VAL A 342 -11.26 -0.13 9.28
C VAL A 342 -12.36 -1.06 9.74
N ASP A 343 -13.52 -0.99 9.11
CA ASP A 343 -14.70 -1.73 9.53
C ASP A 343 -15.38 -2.44 8.37
N SER A 344 -15.60 -3.74 8.56
CA SER A 344 -16.43 -4.57 7.69
C SER A 344 -16.05 -4.56 6.20
N VAL A 345 -14.75 -4.49 5.87
CA VAL A 345 -14.33 -4.59 4.48
C VAL A 345 -14.54 -6.03 3.99
N LYS A 346 -15.35 -6.19 2.97
CA LYS A 346 -15.73 -7.48 2.38
C LYS A 346 -15.87 -7.38 0.87
N GLY A 347 -15.64 -8.50 0.19
CA GLY A 347 -15.72 -8.49 -1.27
C GLY A 347 -15.48 -9.85 -1.90
N THR A 348 -15.56 -9.90 -3.23
CA THR A 348 -15.31 -11.10 -4.00
C THR A 348 -14.45 -10.77 -5.21
N VAL A 349 -13.29 -11.43 -5.28
CA VAL A 349 -12.37 -11.37 -6.42
C VAL A 349 -12.48 -12.68 -7.21
N LYS A 350 -12.55 -12.59 -8.53
CA LYS A 350 -12.54 -13.72 -9.45
C LYS A 350 -11.42 -13.55 -10.46
N VAL A 351 -10.67 -14.62 -10.67
CA VAL A 351 -9.62 -14.70 -11.69
C VAL A 351 -9.93 -15.91 -12.58
N GLY A 352 -10.02 -15.71 -13.87
CA GLY A 352 -10.30 -16.77 -14.82
C GLY A 352 -9.15 -17.03 -15.80
N ALA A 353 -9.15 -18.22 -16.42
CA ALA A 353 -8.25 -18.55 -17.53
C ALA A 353 -8.49 -17.65 -18.77
N ASP A 354 -9.60 -16.93 -18.81
CA ASP A 354 -9.90 -15.89 -19.78
C ASP A 354 -9.05 -14.62 -19.61
N SER A 355 -8.09 -14.66 -18.71
CA SER A 355 -7.20 -13.56 -18.35
C SER A 355 -7.91 -12.34 -17.76
N PHE A 356 -9.11 -12.49 -17.23
CA PHE A 356 -9.78 -11.42 -16.50
C PHE A 356 -9.61 -11.55 -14.98
N LEU A 357 -9.24 -10.45 -14.36
CA LEU A 357 -9.45 -10.20 -12.94
C LEU A 357 -10.74 -9.41 -12.77
N ARG A 358 -11.68 -9.96 -11.99
CA ARG A 358 -12.97 -9.32 -11.68
C ARG A 358 -13.08 -9.12 -10.18
N LEU A 359 -13.32 -7.89 -9.78
CA LEU A 359 -13.73 -7.53 -8.43
C LEU A 359 -15.23 -7.25 -8.51
N ASP A 360 -16.06 -8.21 -8.10
CA ASP A 360 -17.51 -8.06 -8.24
C ASP A 360 -18.01 -6.92 -7.35
N THR A 361 -17.62 -6.95 -6.09
CA THR A 361 -17.90 -5.90 -5.11
C THR A 361 -16.81 -5.93 -4.04
N LEU A 362 -16.31 -4.77 -3.67
CA LEU A 362 -15.50 -4.54 -2.48
C LEU A 362 -16.13 -3.40 -1.71
N THR A 363 -16.80 -3.71 -0.62
CA THR A 363 -17.50 -2.74 0.21
C THR A 363 -16.88 -2.67 1.58
N GLY A 364 -16.96 -1.51 2.22
CA GLY A 364 -16.47 -1.33 3.58
C GLY A 364 -16.53 0.11 4.04
N ARG A 365 -15.95 0.32 5.23
CA ARG A 365 -15.78 1.63 5.82
C ARG A 365 -14.37 1.77 6.36
N ILE A 366 -13.75 2.90 6.07
CA ILE A 366 -12.44 3.30 6.59
C ILE A 366 -12.65 4.67 7.27
N GLY A 367 -12.71 4.68 8.58
CA GLY A 367 -13.08 5.87 9.36
C GLY A 367 -14.47 6.39 8.96
N LYS A 368 -14.53 7.64 8.51
CA LYS A 368 -15.76 8.29 8.02
C LYS A 368 -16.07 7.97 6.55
N THR A 369 -15.15 7.35 5.84
CA THR A 369 -15.26 7.03 4.42
C THR A 369 -15.87 5.66 4.22
N ASP A 370 -17.02 5.58 3.54
CA ASP A 370 -17.59 4.34 3.00
C ASP A 370 -17.22 4.19 1.53
N PHE A 371 -17.15 2.97 1.05
CA PHE A 371 -16.88 2.72 -0.36
C PHE A 371 -17.54 1.44 -0.87
N ASP A 372 -17.83 1.46 -2.15
CA ASP A 372 -18.22 0.31 -2.97
C ASP A 372 -17.43 0.38 -4.28
N ILE A 373 -16.62 -0.67 -4.52
CA ILE A 373 -15.73 -0.75 -5.67
C ILE A 373 -16.08 -2.02 -6.45
N SER A 374 -16.33 -1.88 -7.73
CA SER A 374 -16.36 -2.98 -8.69
C SER A 374 -15.36 -2.74 -9.82
N MET A 375 -14.72 -3.81 -10.30
CA MET A 375 -13.64 -3.68 -11.27
C MET A 375 -13.56 -4.92 -12.16
N ARG A 376 -13.23 -4.71 -13.42
CA ARG A 376 -12.88 -5.75 -14.38
C ARG A 376 -11.62 -5.34 -15.11
N LEU A 377 -10.58 -6.15 -15.03
CA LEU A 377 -9.30 -5.92 -15.70
C LEU A 377 -8.93 -7.12 -16.56
N TYR A 378 -8.65 -6.88 -17.82
CA TYR A 378 -8.09 -7.86 -18.73
C TYR A 378 -6.56 -7.83 -18.61
N MET A 379 -5.97 -8.95 -18.16
CA MET A 379 -4.54 -9.11 -17.94
C MET A 379 -3.81 -9.68 -19.17
N GLY A 380 -4.57 -10.07 -20.22
CA GLY A 380 -4.03 -10.65 -21.45
C GLY A 380 -3.33 -9.61 -22.36
N LYS A 381 -2.82 -10.08 -23.51
CA LYS A 381 -2.06 -9.25 -24.45
C LYS A 381 -2.92 -8.43 -25.42
N ASP A 382 -4.22 -8.75 -25.56
CA ASP A 382 -5.14 -8.10 -26.50
C ASP A 382 -5.44 -6.65 -26.04
N THR A 383 -4.90 -5.68 -26.75
CA THR A 383 -5.05 -4.24 -26.45
C THR A 383 -6.48 -3.73 -26.73
N VAL A 384 -7.20 -4.35 -27.67
CA VAL A 384 -8.59 -3.98 -27.97
C VAL A 384 -9.50 -4.36 -26.83
N LYS A 385 -9.32 -5.58 -26.29
CA LYS A 385 -10.03 -6.05 -25.10
C LYS A 385 -9.73 -5.19 -23.89
N ARG A 386 -8.45 -4.80 -23.66
CA ARG A 386 -8.09 -3.88 -22.57
C ARG A 386 -8.88 -2.58 -22.65
N LYS A 387 -8.89 -1.92 -23.81
CA LYS A 387 -9.60 -0.64 -23.99
C LYS A 387 -11.11 -0.74 -23.82
N LYS A 388 -11.71 -1.85 -24.24
CA LYS A 388 -13.17 -2.05 -24.21
C LYS A 388 -13.65 -2.59 -22.86
N GLU A 389 -12.92 -3.54 -22.27
CA GLU A 389 -13.41 -4.38 -21.18
C GLU A 389 -12.93 -3.95 -19.79
N ASN A 390 -11.82 -3.19 -19.73
CA ASN A 390 -11.32 -2.71 -18.45
C ASN A 390 -12.18 -1.58 -17.93
N PHE A 391 -12.75 -1.77 -16.76
CA PHE A 391 -13.49 -0.72 -16.08
C PHE A 391 -13.28 -0.77 -14.57
N LEU A 392 -13.49 0.37 -13.93
CA LEU A 392 -13.58 0.58 -12.50
C LEU A 392 -14.84 1.39 -12.19
N GLN A 393 -15.62 0.94 -11.24
CA GLN A 393 -16.70 1.72 -10.67
C GLN A 393 -16.38 1.96 -9.19
N PHE A 394 -16.40 3.21 -8.79
CA PHE A 394 -16.21 3.64 -7.40
C PHE A 394 -17.43 4.42 -6.95
N THR A 395 -18.05 3.99 -5.87
CA THR A 395 -19.18 4.67 -5.25
C THR A 395 -18.89 4.90 -3.77
N SER A 396 -19.17 6.11 -3.29
CA SER A 396 -19.06 6.46 -1.87
C SER A 396 -20.17 7.46 -1.51
N ARG A 397 -20.81 7.27 -0.37
CA ARG A 397 -21.73 8.28 0.15
C ARG A 397 -20.98 9.41 0.83
N ASN A 398 -19.88 9.07 1.50
CA ASN A 398 -19.04 10.04 2.19
C ASN A 398 -17.58 9.65 2.07
N LEU A 399 -16.77 10.50 1.44
CA LEU A 399 -15.33 10.36 1.26
C LEU A 399 -14.62 11.52 1.99
N ASP A 400 -13.93 11.21 3.08
CA ASP A 400 -13.15 12.17 3.87
C ASP A 400 -11.65 11.97 3.57
N LEU A 401 -11.11 12.75 2.62
CA LEU A 401 -9.70 12.67 2.22
C LEU A 401 -8.77 13.17 3.33
N ASP A 402 -9.20 14.13 4.14
CA ASP A 402 -8.36 14.67 5.22
C ASP A 402 -8.07 13.59 6.25
N GLN A 403 -9.10 12.81 6.60
CA GLN A 403 -8.93 11.69 7.51
C GLN A 403 -8.03 10.61 6.89
N LEU A 404 -8.23 10.27 5.61
CA LEU A 404 -7.42 9.23 4.95
C LEU A 404 -5.95 9.63 4.79
N THR A 405 -5.65 10.92 4.66
CA THR A 405 -4.28 11.44 4.53
C THR A 405 -3.69 11.95 5.86
N ASN A 406 -4.44 11.82 6.97
CA ASN A 406 -4.08 12.37 8.30
C ASN A 406 -3.80 13.89 8.26
N TYR A 407 -4.47 14.60 7.36
CA TYR A 407 -4.34 16.03 7.26
C TYR A 407 -5.07 16.72 8.43
N LYS A 408 -4.37 17.61 9.12
CA LYS A 408 -4.96 18.45 10.18
C LYS A 408 -4.92 19.91 9.74
N LEU A 409 -6.06 20.55 9.75
CA LEU A 409 -6.15 22.01 9.61
C LEU A 409 -5.37 22.64 10.77
N THR A 410 -4.51 23.62 10.48
CA THR A 410 -3.87 24.42 11.51
C THR A 410 -4.92 25.33 12.19
N ALA A 411 -4.72 25.68 13.46
CA ALA A 411 -5.71 26.44 14.24
C ALA A 411 -6.09 27.78 13.57
N ASN A 412 -5.20 28.37 12.75
CA ASN A 412 -5.48 29.58 11.96
C ASN A 412 -6.37 29.33 10.73
N GLU A 413 -6.61 28.08 10.37
CA GLU A 413 -7.43 27.69 9.21
C GLU A 413 -8.90 27.42 9.61
N ASP A 414 -9.17 27.20 10.91
CA ASP A 414 -10.52 26.90 11.42
C ASP A 414 -11.35 28.14 11.74
N GLU A 415 -10.74 29.35 11.84
CA GLU A 415 -11.48 30.58 12.10
C GLU A 415 -12.14 31.11 10.83
N GLU A 416 -13.46 31.18 10.82
CA GLU A 416 -14.26 31.96 9.85
C GLU A 416 -13.90 33.47 9.85
N THR A 417 -13.02 33.89 10.73
CA THR A 417 -12.56 35.26 10.93
C THR A 417 -11.05 35.36 10.74
N VAL A 418 -10.61 35.44 9.51
CA VAL A 418 -9.28 36.01 9.25
C VAL A 418 -9.40 37.52 9.44
N VAL A 419 -9.09 38.00 10.64
CA VAL A 419 -8.70 39.41 10.84
C VAL A 419 -7.44 39.58 10.02
N ALA A 420 -7.46 40.49 9.05
CA ALA A 420 -6.30 40.86 8.26
C ALA A 420 -5.16 41.24 9.23
N ALA A 421 -4.24 40.33 9.47
CA ALA A 421 -2.98 40.69 10.10
C ALA A 421 -2.24 41.63 9.14
N PRO A 422 -1.61 42.71 9.64
CA PRO A 422 -0.85 43.62 8.79
C PRO A 422 0.19 42.81 8.03
N ALA A 423 0.30 43.04 6.74
CA ALA A 423 1.15 42.35 5.79
C ALA A 423 2.61 42.30 6.25
N ALA A 424 2.95 41.34 7.07
CA ALA A 424 4.35 40.91 7.18
C ALA A 424 4.69 40.29 5.83
N LYS A 425 5.64 40.88 5.11
CA LYS A 425 6.17 40.43 3.83
C LYS A 425 6.37 38.90 3.84
N ARG A 426 5.37 38.15 3.44
CA ARG A 426 5.60 36.81 2.91
C ARG A 426 6.25 37.04 1.55
N ALA A 427 7.58 36.92 1.53
CA ALA A 427 8.29 36.73 0.29
C ALA A 427 7.49 35.68 -0.49
N VAL A 428 7.22 35.92 -1.78
CA VAL A 428 6.84 34.89 -2.73
C VAL A 428 7.93 33.83 -2.57
N VAL A 429 7.65 32.86 -1.75
CA VAL A 429 8.48 31.67 -1.65
C VAL A 429 8.32 31.05 -3.03
N LYS A 430 9.34 31.23 -3.88
CA LYS A 430 9.60 30.30 -4.94
C LYS A 430 9.85 28.99 -4.20
N ASP A 431 8.77 28.29 -3.93
CA ASP A 431 8.81 26.99 -3.30
C ASP A 431 9.46 26.03 -4.30
N THR A 432 10.78 25.97 -4.22
CA THR A 432 11.58 24.95 -4.89
C THR A 432 11.58 23.62 -4.13
N SER A 433 10.79 23.52 -3.07
CA SER A 433 10.55 22.25 -2.40
C SER A 433 9.54 21.41 -3.20
N HIS A 434 9.99 20.79 -4.28
CA HIS A 434 9.34 19.65 -4.93
C HIS A 434 9.35 18.40 -4.00
N ALA A 435 9.06 18.62 -2.73
CA ALA A 435 9.10 17.60 -1.66
C ALA A 435 7.76 16.89 -1.48
N SER A 436 6.77 17.08 -2.34
CA SER A 436 5.67 16.12 -2.40
C SER A 436 6.23 14.88 -3.08
N GLY A 437 6.34 13.77 -2.35
CA GLY A 437 6.83 12.50 -2.90
C GLY A 437 5.90 11.89 -3.95
N PHE A 438 4.91 12.65 -4.45
CA PHE A 438 3.99 12.27 -5.50
C PHE A 438 4.62 12.50 -6.88
N ASN A 439 4.53 11.48 -7.72
CA ASN A 439 4.89 11.57 -9.13
C ASN A 439 3.84 10.80 -9.94
N ILE A 440 3.16 11.46 -10.86
CA ILE A 440 2.11 10.86 -11.69
C ILE A 440 2.62 9.63 -12.46
N PHE A 441 3.89 9.59 -12.81
CA PHE A 441 4.51 8.46 -13.53
C PHE A 441 4.81 7.25 -12.63
N SER A 442 4.70 7.38 -11.31
CA SER A 442 4.74 6.23 -10.40
C SER A 442 3.44 5.42 -10.46
N ILE A 443 2.36 6.01 -10.98
CA ILE A 443 1.10 5.32 -11.20
C ILE A 443 1.18 4.59 -12.55
N PRO A 444 0.91 3.27 -12.59
CA PRO A 444 0.90 2.54 -13.86
C PRO A 444 -0.26 3.01 -14.73
N PHE A 445 0.03 3.61 -15.87
CA PHE A 445 -0.97 3.94 -16.86
C PHE A 445 -1.38 2.66 -17.61
N ILE A 446 -2.62 2.27 -17.45
CA ILE A 446 -3.23 1.13 -18.13
C ILE A 446 -4.47 1.57 -18.89
N ASP A 447 -4.83 0.85 -19.95
CA ASP A 447 -6.10 1.13 -20.64
C ASP A 447 -7.27 0.72 -19.73
N PHE A 448 -8.03 1.69 -19.22
CA PHE A 448 -9.26 1.45 -18.47
C PHE A 448 -10.23 2.63 -18.48
N ARG A 449 -11.49 2.36 -18.13
CA ARG A 449 -12.52 3.36 -17.89
C ARG A 449 -12.90 3.35 -16.43
N ALA A 450 -13.13 4.52 -15.84
CA ALA A 450 -13.61 4.63 -14.48
C ALA A 450 -14.88 5.47 -14.43
N THR A 451 -15.85 5.00 -13.65
CA THR A 451 -17.02 5.79 -13.24
C THR A 451 -16.93 6.02 -11.74
N VAL A 452 -17.02 7.26 -11.33
CA VAL A 452 -16.91 7.68 -9.94
C VAL A 452 -18.21 8.38 -9.53
N ASN A 453 -18.80 7.95 -8.42
CA ASN A 453 -20.00 8.56 -7.85
C ASN A 453 -19.80 8.76 -6.35
N ILE A 454 -19.71 10.04 -5.92
CA ILE A 454 -19.45 10.37 -4.53
C ILE A 454 -20.53 11.37 -4.06
N GLY A 455 -21.30 10.97 -3.05
CA GLY A 455 -22.34 11.82 -2.49
C GLY A 455 -21.76 13.08 -1.82
N ARG A 456 -20.74 12.90 -1.00
CA ARG A 456 -20.05 13.99 -0.30
C ARG A 456 -18.56 13.72 -0.21
N LEU A 457 -17.73 14.68 -0.57
CA LEU A 457 -16.27 14.63 -0.45
C LEU A 457 -15.79 15.80 0.40
N LYS A 458 -14.96 15.49 1.39
CA LYS A 458 -14.21 16.48 2.18
C LYS A 458 -12.75 16.47 1.75
N TYR A 459 -12.21 17.64 1.42
CA TYR A 459 -10.80 17.87 1.15
C TYR A 459 -10.43 19.28 1.64
N HIS A 460 -9.72 19.36 2.75
CA HIS A 460 -9.40 20.60 3.46
C HIS A 460 -10.67 21.43 3.77
N ARG A 461 -10.75 22.66 3.31
CA ARG A 461 -11.95 23.51 3.41
C ARG A 461 -13.01 23.18 2.35
N LEU A 462 -12.69 22.35 1.36
CA LEU A 462 -13.60 21.98 0.30
C LEU A 462 -14.60 20.93 0.75
N TRP A 463 -15.88 21.26 0.63
CA TRP A 463 -16.97 20.31 0.69
C TRP A 463 -17.62 20.25 -0.69
N LEU A 464 -17.41 19.13 -1.39
CA LEU A 464 -18.01 18.86 -2.69
C LEU A 464 -19.17 17.88 -2.51
N ARG A 465 -20.23 18.05 -3.31
CA ARG A 465 -21.43 17.23 -3.25
C ARG A 465 -21.78 16.69 -4.62
N ASN A 466 -22.42 15.50 -4.64
CA ASN A 466 -22.95 14.90 -5.86
C ASN A 466 -21.91 14.84 -6.98
N ILE A 467 -20.73 14.32 -6.67
CA ILE A 467 -19.65 14.20 -7.64
C ILE A 467 -19.94 13.00 -8.52
N VAL A 468 -20.09 13.24 -9.81
CA VAL A 468 -20.22 12.20 -10.84
C VAL A 468 -19.15 12.42 -11.90
N SER A 469 -18.33 11.42 -12.14
CA SER A 469 -17.23 11.53 -13.09
C SER A 469 -17.07 10.28 -13.92
N ASN A 470 -16.73 10.46 -15.22
CA ASN A 470 -16.28 9.43 -16.12
C ASN A 470 -14.86 9.74 -16.59
N VAL A 471 -13.96 8.80 -16.37
CA VAL A 471 -12.54 8.93 -16.65
C VAL A 471 -12.10 7.80 -17.56
N ARG A 472 -11.26 8.10 -18.55
CA ARG A 472 -10.55 7.11 -19.36
C ARG A 472 -9.05 7.32 -19.21
N MET A 473 -8.35 6.25 -18.86
CA MET A 473 -6.88 6.22 -18.85
C MET A 473 -6.40 5.35 -20.01
N GLN A 474 -5.26 5.70 -20.59
CA GLN A 474 -4.61 4.95 -21.64
C GLN A 474 -3.16 4.65 -21.27
N ALA A 475 -2.68 3.51 -21.71
CA ALA A 475 -1.32 3.03 -21.41
C ALA A 475 -0.20 3.98 -21.95
N ASN A 476 -0.50 4.81 -22.95
CA ASN A 476 0.40 5.83 -23.50
C ASN A 476 0.39 7.16 -22.72
N GLN A 477 0.03 7.11 -21.43
CA GLN A 477 0.05 8.25 -20.50
C GLN A 477 -0.93 9.39 -20.84
N HIS A 478 -2.06 9.04 -21.44
CA HIS A 478 -3.20 9.93 -21.57
C HIS A 478 -4.27 9.61 -20.52
N LEU A 479 -4.84 10.68 -19.94
CA LEU A 479 -6.02 10.59 -19.09
C LEU A 479 -7.07 11.58 -19.59
N TYR A 480 -8.26 11.07 -19.87
CA TYR A 480 -9.41 11.85 -20.30
C TYR A 480 -10.43 11.92 -19.17
N LEU A 481 -10.76 13.11 -18.75
CA LEU A 481 -11.90 13.40 -17.92
C LEU A 481 -13.08 13.71 -18.86
N ASP A 482 -13.83 12.66 -19.24
CA ASP A 482 -14.92 12.80 -20.21
C ASP A 482 -16.06 13.65 -19.64
N THR A 483 -16.36 13.44 -18.37
CA THR A 483 -17.32 14.23 -17.61
C THR A 483 -16.91 14.30 -16.15
N LEU A 484 -17.06 15.45 -15.54
CA LEU A 484 -17.08 15.66 -14.10
C LEU A 484 -18.15 16.68 -13.79
N GLY A 485 -19.09 16.31 -12.94
CA GLY A 485 -20.10 17.21 -12.35
C GLY A 485 -19.97 17.19 -10.86
N MET A 486 -20.11 18.35 -10.20
CA MET A 486 -20.10 18.45 -8.75
C MET A 486 -20.81 19.70 -8.26
N GLY A 487 -21.38 19.61 -7.05
CA GLY A 487 -21.87 20.75 -6.28
C GLY A 487 -20.78 21.34 -5.41
N ILE A 488 -20.57 22.64 -5.48
CA ILE A 488 -19.59 23.41 -4.69
C ILE A 488 -20.12 24.80 -4.43
N ALA A 489 -19.91 25.36 -3.24
CA ALA A 489 -20.27 26.74 -2.90
C ALA A 489 -21.71 27.09 -3.33
N ASP A 490 -22.65 26.22 -2.98
CA ASP A 490 -24.10 26.31 -3.27
C ASP A 490 -24.47 26.40 -4.77
N GLY A 491 -23.51 26.18 -5.66
CA GLY A 491 -23.69 26.09 -7.09
C GLY A 491 -23.22 24.77 -7.65
N GLN A 492 -23.03 24.71 -8.97
CA GLN A 492 -22.61 23.55 -9.70
C GLN A 492 -21.41 23.86 -10.61
N ILE A 493 -20.46 22.91 -10.67
CA ILE A 493 -19.35 22.94 -11.62
C ILE A 493 -19.39 21.66 -12.46
N GLY A 494 -19.31 21.85 -13.78
CA GLY A 494 -19.05 20.79 -14.74
C GLY A 494 -17.68 20.94 -15.37
N MET A 495 -16.93 19.84 -15.56
CA MET A 495 -15.62 19.88 -16.18
C MET A 495 -15.43 18.74 -17.17
N ARG A 496 -14.67 19.02 -18.24
CA ARG A 496 -14.06 18.02 -19.10
C ARG A 496 -12.57 18.34 -19.21
N GLY A 497 -11.73 17.31 -19.31
CA GLY A 497 -10.30 17.53 -19.35
C GLY A 497 -9.54 16.45 -20.12
N HIS A 498 -8.32 16.79 -20.51
CA HIS A 498 -7.39 15.86 -21.13
C HIS A 498 -5.98 16.15 -20.62
N PHE A 499 -5.45 15.17 -19.89
CA PHE A 499 -4.07 15.13 -19.45
C PHE A 499 -3.24 14.37 -20.50
N ASN A 500 -2.11 14.95 -20.90
CA ASN A 500 -1.13 14.33 -21.78
C ASN A 500 0.23 14.33 -21.07
N GLY A 501 0.67 13.14 -20.65
CA GLY A 501 1.95 12.88 -19.99
C GLY A 501 2.95 12.12 -20.86
N THR A 502 2.73 12.03 -22.17
CA THR A 502 3.62 11.30 -23.10
C THR A 502 5.08 11.75 -23.01
N ASP A 503 5.31 13.05 -22.81
CA ASP A 503 6.62 13.61 -22.53
C ASP A 503 6.67 14.12 -21.09
N PRO A 504 7.46 13.50 -20.19
CA PRO A 504 7.55 13.92 -18.79
C PRO A 504 8.04 15.36 -18.57
N LYS A 505 8.70 15.95 -19.57
CA LYS A 505 9.18 17.34 -19.54
C LYS A 505 8.14 18.34 -20.07
N LYS A 506 7.10 17.85 -20.72
CA LYS A 506 6.06 18.66 -21.38
C LYS A 506 4.66 18.12 -21.08
N ILE A 507 4.34 17.99 -19.82
CA ILE A 507 3.02 17.54 -19.37
C ILE A 507 2.03 18.67 -19.56
N PHE A 508 0.89 18.38 -20.20
CA PHE A 508 -0.18 19.34 -20.41
C PHE A 508 -1.52 18.82 -19.91
N PHE A 509 -2.26 19.70 -19.23
CA PHE A 509 -3.66 19.49 -18.93
C PHE A 509 -4.50 20.53 -19.65
N ARG A 510 -5.40 20.08 -20.53
CA ARG A 510 -6.40 20.91 -21.18
C ARG A 510 -7.73 20.72 -20.50
N SER A 511 -8.43 21.79 -20.16
CA SER A 511 -9.74 21.68 -19.51
C SER A 511 -10.77 22.63 -20.12
N ARG A 512 -12.04 22.24 -19.96
CA ARG A 512 -13.21 23.09 -20.14
C ARG A 512 -14.07 22.97 -18.90
N ILE A 513 -14.19 24.07 -18.18
CA ILE A 513 -14.95 24.16 -16.93
C ILE A 513 -16.18 25.04 -17.19
N ARG A 514 -17.32 24.66 -16.65
CA ARG A 514 -18.55 25.46 -16.61
C ARG A 514 -18.97 25.62 -15.16
N ALA A 515 -19.18 26.84 -14.73
CA ALA A 515 -19.73 27.18 -13.43
C ALA A 515 -21.17 27.69 -13.60
N PHE A 516 -22.06 27.21 -12.77
CA PHE A 516 -23.45 27.65 -12.74
C PHE A 516 -23.88 27.99 -11.33
N ASP A 517 -24.30 29.22 -11.13
CA ASP A 517 -24.83 29.76 -9.90
C ASP A 517 -23.97 29.48 -8.66
N VAL A 518 -22.66 29.68 -8.78
CA VAL A 518 -21.69 29.41 -7.70
C VAL A 518 -21.56 30.65 -6.82
N ASP A 519 -21.73 30.50 -5.51
CA ASP A 519 -21.51 31.56 -4.53
C ASP A 519 -20.01 31.90 -4.46
N LEU A 520 -19.68 33.13 -4.86
CA LEU A 520 -18.29 33.54 -5.03
C LEU A 520 -17.56 33.72 -3.68
N GLU A 521 -18.23 34.21 -2.65
CA GLU A 521 -17.67 34.33 -1.30
C GLU A 521 -17.26 32.94 -0.75
N LYS A 522 -18.15 31.96 -0.84
CA LYS A 522 -17.90 30.59 -0.42
C LYS A 522 -16.85 29.90 -1.30
N LEU A 523 -16.82 30.17 -2.60
CA LEU A 523 -15.83 29.63 -3.50
C LEU A 523 -14.43 30.15 -3.16
N MET A 524 -14.29 31.45 -2.95
CA MET A 524 -13.03 32.09 -2.57
C MET A 524 -12.47 31.50 -1.27
N LEU A 525 -13.30 31.39 -0.24
CA LEU A 525 -12.92 30.80 1.05
C LEU A 525 -12.48 29.33 0.89
N LYS A 526 -13.22 28.55 0.12
CA LYS A 526 -12.95 27.12 -0.05
C LYS A 526 -11.69 26.83 -0.87
N LEU A 527 -11.33 27.73 -1.77
CA LEU A 527 -10.14 27.62 -2.62
C LEU A 527 -8.95 28.43 -2.08
N ASP A 528 -8.98 28.79 -0.80
CA ASP A 528 -7.94 29.60 -0.16
C ASP A 528 -7.59 30.84 -1.00
N HIS A 529 -8.65 31.58 -1.38
CA HIS A 529 -8.60 32.81 -2.19
C HIS A 529 -7.82 32.65 -3.51
N PHE A 530 -7.70 31.42 -4.05
CA PHE A 530 -6.86 31.06 -5.21
C PHE A 530 -5.36 31.38 -5.00
N GLY A 531 -4.90 31.31 -3.73
CA GLY A 531 -3.50 31.55 -3.37
C GLY A 531 -3.08 33.01 -3.41
N GLN A 532 -4.03 33.96 -3.32
CA GLN A 532 -3.77 35.39 -3.27
C GLN A 532 -4.46 36.01 -2.05
N ASP A 533 -3.89 37.08 -1.49
CA ASP A 533 -4.33 37.71 -0.24
C ASP A 533 -5.05 39.05 -0.44
N TYR A 534 -5.18 39.57 -1.68
CA TYR A 534 -5.70 40.91 -1.97
C TYR A 534 -7.21 40.96 -2.09
N VAL A 535 -7.81 39.94 -2.66
CA VAL A 535 -9.26 39.79 -2.72
C VAL A 535 -9.63 38.53 -1.96
N ILE A 536 -9.97 38.73 -0.70
CA ILE A 536 -10.42 37.63 0.16
C ILE A 536 -11.93 37.44 0.03
N ASN A 537 -12.44 36.34 0.56
CA ASN A 537 -13.89 36.03 0.51
C ASN A 537 -14.78 37.13 1.02
N LYS A 538 -14.34 37.97 1.98
CA LYS A 538 -15.09 39.11 2.51
C LYS A 538 -15.19 40.32 1.58
N ASN A 539 -14.26 40.41 0.60
CA ASN A 539 -14.18 41.54 -0.31
C ASN A 539 -15.10 41.45 -1.54
N ILE A 540 -15.56 40.24 -1.88
CA ILE A 540 -16.37 40.02 -3.07
C ILE A 540 -17.55 39.11 -2.77
N LYS A 541 -18.72 39.53 -3.17
CA LYS A 541 -19.98 38.79 -3.09
C LYS A 541 -20.61 38.69 -4.46
N GLY A 542 -21.45 37.69 -4.66
CA GLY A 542 -22.21 37.51 -5.89
C GLY A 542 -22.27 36.06 -6.36
N ARG A 543 -23.02 35.88 -7.44
CA ARG A 543 -23.25 34.55 -8.04
C ARG A 543 -22.46 34.43 -9.35
N LEU A 544 -21.53 33.48 -9.40
CA LEU A 544 -20.64 33.25 -10.56
C LEU A 544 -21.30 32.30 -11.54
N ASN A 545 -21.39 32.71 -12.80
CA ASN A 545 -21.71 31.87 -13.93
C ASN A 545 -20.62 32.03 -14.99
N GLY A 546 -20.30 30.98 -15.71
CA GLY A 546 -19.34 31.12 -16.81
C GLY A 546 -18.71 29.85 -17.31
N GLN A 547 -17.78 30.06 -18.22
CA GLN A 547 -17.00 29.00 -18.86
C GLN A 547 -15.53 29.37 -18.90
N ILE A 548 -14.68 28.42 -18.55
CA ILE A 548 -13.22 28.54 -18.65
C ILE A 548 -12.72 27.47 -19.58
N ARG A 549 -11.85 27.85 -20.53
CA ARG A 549 -11.05 26.91 -21.33
C ARG A 549 -9.60 27.16 -20.98
N SER A 550 -8.87 26.10 -20.61
CA SER A 550 -7.47 26.25 -20.23
C SER A 550 -6.57 25.21 -20.84
N ARG A 551 -5.31 25.59 -20.97
CA ARG A 551 -4.18 24.70 -21.25
C ARG A 551 -3.08 25.03 -20.25
N ILE A 552 -2.79 24.07 -19.36
CA ILE A 552 -1.89 24.24 -18.24
C ILE A 552 -0.71 23.28 -18.43
N GLN A 553 0.51 23.80 -18.43
CA GLN A 553 1.69 22.98 -18.33
C GLN A 553 1.95 22.63 -16.86
N MET A 554 2.36 21.38 -16.58
CA MET A 554 2.50 20.87 -15.21
C MET A 554 3.85 20.20 -15.01
N HIS A 555 4.28 20.16 -13.76
CA HIS A 555 5.35 19.28 -13.29
C HIS A 555 4.85 17.83 -13.08
N PRO A 556 5.74 16.82 -12.94
CA PRO A 556 5.35 15.44 -12.65
C PRO A 556 4.55 15.24 -11.34
N ASP A 557 4.63 16.16 -10.39
CA ASP A 557 3.84 16.21 -9.17
C ASP A 557 2.46 16.86 -9.34
N LEU A 558 2.10 17.21 -10.59
CA LEU A 558 0.88 17.91 -11.01
C LEU A 558 0.80 19.37 -10.56
N THR A 559 1.87 19.97 -10.07
CA THR A 559 1.91 21.41 -9.82
C THR A 559 1.95 22.18 -11.14
N PRO A 560 1.17 23.27 -11.31
CA PRO A 560 1.13 24.04 -12.55
C PRO A 560 2.38 24.89 -12.73
N ILE A 561 2.87 24.98 -13.98
CA ILE A 561 3.88 25.95 -14.41
C ILE A 561 3.15 27.19 -14.89
N ILE A 562 2.98 28.16 -13.99
CA ILE A 562 2.06 29.29 -14.14
C ILE A 562 2.39 30.15 -15.35
N ASP A 563 3.68 30.40 -15.62
CA ASP A 563 4.14 31.20 -16.77
C ASP A 563 3.75 30.60 -18.13
N ASN A 564 3.49 29.31 -18.17
CA ASN A 564 3.10 28.58 -19.38
C ASN A 564 1.62 28.23 -19.44
N CYS A 565 0.80 28.88 -18.55
CA CYS A 565 -0.64 28.70 -18.56
C CYS A 565 -1.32 29.59 -19.60
N GLU A 566 -2.26 29.03 -20.33
CA GLU A 566 -3.16 29.74 -21.23
C GLU A 566 -4.62 29.47 -20.78
N ALA A 567 -5.44 30.51 -20.68
CA ALA A 567 -6.86 30.37 -20.41
C ALA A 567 -7.71 31.45 -21.08
N GLU A 568 -8.89 31.05 -21.52
CA GLU A 568 -9.98 31.91 -21.94
C GLU A 568 -11.10 31.78 -20.90
N LEU A 569 -11.53 32.89 -20.31
CA LEU A 569 -12.54 32.95 -19.26
C LEU A 569 -13.71 33.81 -19.72
N ASP A 570 -14.86 33.21 -19.97
CA ASP A 570 -16.13 33.93 -20.22
C ASP A 570 -16.94 33.85 -18.93
N LEU A 571 -16.84 34.88 -18.11
CA LEU A 571 -17.36 34.92 -16.73
C LEU A 571 -18.38 36.01 -16.55
N GLY A 572 -19.39 35.73 -15.75
CA GLY A 572 -20.40 36.72 -15.27
C GLY A 572 -20.61 36.58 -13.79
N ILE A 573 -20.50 37.67 -13.06
CA ILE A 573 -20.88 37.79 -11.66
C ILE A 573 -22.16 38.57 -11.61
N TYR A 574 -23.19 38.01 -10.98
CA TYR A 574 -24.52 38.57 -10.89
C TYR A 574 -24.86 38.94 -9.45
N ASN A 575 -25.60 40.01 -9.27
CA ASN A 575 -26.04 40.52 -7.95
C ASN A 575 -24.86 40.61 -6.97
N GLY A 576 -23.80 41.22 -7.42
CA GLY A 576 -22.55 41.24 -6.69
C GLY A 576 -22.27 42.55 -5.96
N SER A 577 -21.29 42.45 -5.04
CA SER A 577 -20.72 43.63 -4.38
C SER A 577 -19.24 43.46 -4.10
N LEU A 578 -18.50 44.56 -4.16
CA LEU A 578 -17.16 44.67 -3.60
C LEU A 578 -17.29 45.33 -2.22
N VAL A 579 -16.73 44.70 -1.20
CA VAL A 579 -16.82 45.16 0.19
C VAL A 579 -15.41 45.46 0.70
N ASN A 580 -15.21 46.69 1.23
CA ASN A 580 -13.91 47.13 1.76
C ASN A 580 -12.72 46.87 0.82
N PHE A 581 -12.95 47.04 -0.49
CA PHE A 581 -11.91 46.78 -1.48
C PHE A 581 -10.95 47.96 -1.59
N ALA A 582 -9.71 47.82 -1.13
CA ALA A 582 -8.75 48.90 -0.99
C ALA A 582 -8.53 49.76 -2.25
N PRO A 583 -8.46 49.22 -3.48
CA PRO A 583 -8.34 50.03 -4.69
C PRO A 583 -9.57 50.95 -4.93
N MET A 584 -10.77 50.53 -4.53
CA MET A 584 -11.94 51.38 -4.62
C MET A 584 -11.93 52.48 -3.56
N GLN A 585 -11.53 52.18 -2.33
CA GLN A 585 -11.40 53.16 -1.24
C GLN A 585 -10.37 54.23 -1.55
N ALA A 586 -9.26 53.86 -2.22
CA ALA A 586 -8.26 54.85 -2.67
C ALA A 586 -8.77 55.84 -3.71
N MET A 587 -9.86 55.52 -4.37
CA MET A 587 -10.54 56.44 -5.31
C MET A 587 -11.59 57.33 -4.65
N ALA A 588 -11.68 57.35 -3.32
CA ALA A 588 -12.67 58.15 -2.59
C ALA A 588 -12.69 59.66 -2.98
N GLY A 589 -11.52 60.21 -3.34
CA GLY A 589 -11.43 61.57 -3.86
C GLY A 589 -12.17 61.87 -5.17
N TYR A 590 -12.53 60.82 -5.92
CA TYR A 590 -13.23 60.97 -7.21
C TYR A 590 -14.72 60.70 -7.14
N PHE A 591 -15.22 60.12 -6.02
CA PHE A 591 -16.64 59.80 -5.83
C PHE A 591 -17.18 60.52 -4.60
N LYS A 592 -18.07 61.45 -4.82
CA LYS A 592 -18.70 62.21 -3.78
C LYS A 592 -20.00 61.54 -3.35
N ASP A 593 -20.27 61.52 -2.06
CA ASP A 593 -21.53 61.06 -1.47
C ASP A 593 -21.90 59.59 -1.80
N LYS A 594 -20.91 58.78 -2.13
CA LYS A 594 -21.11 57.36 -2.43
C LYS A 594 -20.38 56.48 -1.43
N ASN A 595 -21.02 55.38 -1.04
CA ASN A 595 -20.42 54.41 -0.14
C ASN A 595 -19.43 53.53 -0.91
N LEU A 596 -18.12 53.79 -0.74
CA LEU A 596 -17.03 53.01 -1.34
C LEU A 596 -16.65 51.76 -0.52
N ASN A 597 -17.20 51.65 0.70
CA ASN A 597 -17.03 50.44 1.50
C ASN A 597 -17.90 49.28 0.98
N MET A 598 -19.01 49.61 0.27
CA MET A 598 -19.91 48.65 -0.34
C MET A 598 -20.31 49.08 -1.75
N VAL A 599 -19.55 48.66 -2.75
CA VAL A 599 -19.86 48.94 -4.16
C VAL A 599 -20.68 47.80 -4.75
N ARG A 600 -21.96 48.03 -4.96
CA ARG A 600 -22.88 47.05 -5.56
C ARG A 600 -22.87 47.15 -7.08
N PHE A 601 -23.04 46.01 -7.75
CA PHE A 601 -23.22 45.94 -9.20
C PHE A 601 -24.25 44.89 -9.58
N ASP A 602 -25.00 45.13 -10.63
CA ASP A 602 -26.01 44.20 -11.13
C ASP A 602 -25.32 42.99 -11.82
N THR A 603 -24.53 43.31 -12.82
CA THR A 603 -23.82 42.29 -13.62
C THR A 603 -22.43 42.78 -13.99
N LEU A 604 -21.44 41.91 -13.71
CA LEU A 604 -20.08 42.10 -14.14
C LEU A 604 -19.71 40.93 -15.08
N LYS A 605 -19.76 41.20 -16.41
CA LYS A 605 -19.57 40.18 -17.43
C LYS A 605 -18.45 40.54 -18.38
N ASN A 606 -17.50 39.62 -18.55
CA ASN A 606 -16.41 39.84 -19.50
C ASN A 606 -15.81 38.51 -20.02
N LYS A 607 -15.07 38.63 -21.13
CA LYS A 607 -14.24 37.57 -21.72
C LYS A 607 -12.78 37.90 -21.46
N LEU A 608 -12.21 37.33 -20.42
CA LEU A 608 -10.82 37.51 -20.05
C LEU A 608 -9.93 36.50 -20.78
N SER A 609 -8.65 36.84 -20.99
CA SER A 609 -7.66 35.91 -21.51
C SER A 609 -6.39 35.96 -20.68
N LEU A 610 -5.92 34.78 -20.26
CA LEU A 610 -4.62 34.59 -19.62
C LEU A 610 -3.65 34.01 -20.62
N LYS A 611 -2.50 34.63 -20.80
CA LYS A 611 -1.44 34.14 -21.67
C LYS A 611 -0.09 34.66 -21.18
N ASN A 612 0.90 33.75 -21.11
CA ASN A 612 2.25 34.05 -20.65
C ASN A 612 2.30 34.80 -19.32
N GLY A 613 1.52 34.33 -18.34
CA GLY A 613 1.45 34.95 -17.01
C GLY A 613 0.73 36.30 -16.97
N VAL A 614 0.09 36.76 -18.04
CA VAL A 614 -0.64 38.03 -18.10
C VAL A 614 -2.12 37.82 -18.37
N LEU A 615 -2.95 38.24 -17.42
CA LEU A 615 -4.40 38.32 -17.54
C LEU A 615 -4.79 39.63 -18.28
N ASN A 616 -5.42 39.49 -19.43
CA ASN A 616 -5.96 40.58 -20.22
C ASN A 616 -7.45 40.78 -19.90
N ILE A 617 -7.84 41.99 -19.60
CA ILE A 617 -9.21 42.41 -19.32
C ILE A 617 -9.67 43.35 -20.42
N PRO A 618 -10.43 42.86 -21.41
CA PRO A 618 -11.02 43.74 -22.43
C PRO A 618 -11.98 44.75 -21.82
N ASN A 619 -12.40 45.73 -22.60
CA ASN A 619 -13.34 46.76 -22.13
C ASN A 619 -14.60 46.10 -21.57
N MET A 620 -14.92 46.40 -20.32
CA MET A 620 -16.04 45.87 -19.56
C MET A 620 -16.92 47.03 -19.09
N ASN A 621 -18.20 46.97 -19.42
CA ASN A 621 -19.20 47.92 -18.98
C ASN A 621 -19.82 47.47 -17.67
N ILE A 622 -19.82 48.32 -16.66
CA ILE A 622 -20.34 48.01 -15.33
C ILE A 622 -21.38 49.06 -14.92
N ASN A 623 -22.58 48.61 -14.59
CA ASN A 623 -23.57 49.41 -13.87
C ASN A 623 -23.42 49.12 -12.37
N SER A 624 -23.13 50.15 -11.60
CA SER A 624 -22.84 49.98 -10.16
C SER A 624 -23.52 51.08 -9.32
N SER A 625 -23.42 50.94 -8.02
CA SER A 625 -23.84 51.95 -7.06
C SER A 625 -23.00 53.24 -7.15
N LEU A 626 -21.81 53.16 -7.75
CA LEU A 626 -21.00 54.31 -8.09
C LEU A 626 -21.40 54.94 -9.42
N GLY A 627 -22.32 54.30 -10.15
CA GLY A 627 -22.75 54.67 -11.50
C GLY A 627 -22.20 53.78 -12.58
N PHE A 628 -22.42 54.17 -13.85
CA PHE A 628 -21.90 53.46 -15.00
C PHE A 628 -20.40 53.72 -15.17
N MET A 629 -19.62 52.69 -15.37
CA MET A 629 -18.21 52.79 -15.66
C MET A 629 -17.74 51.74 -16.70
N GLU A 630 -16.64 52.04 -17.36
CA GLU A 630 -15.96 51.11 -18.27
C GLU A 630 -14.58 50.81 -17.69
N ILE A 631 -14.22 49.54 -17.63
CA ILE A 631 -12.91 49.09 -17.11
C ILE A 631 -12.24 48.20 -18.15
N SER A 632 -10.93 48.40 -18.38
CA SER A 632 -10.07 47.50 -19.16
C SER A 632 -8.68 47.50 -18.59
N GLY A 633 -7.86 46.47 -18.91
CA GLY A 633 -6.49 46.46 -18.44
C GLY A 633 -5.77 45.14 -18.59
N LYS A 634 -4.67 45.10 -17.89
CA LYS A 634 -3.82 43.91 -17.79
C LYS A 634 -3.34 43.72 -16.37
N GLN A 635 -3.19 42.48 -15.97
CA GLN A 635 -2.60 42.11 -14.67
C GLN A 635 -1.68 40.91 -14.87
N SER A 636 -0.42 41.02 -14.45
CA SER A 636 0.48 39.89 -14.41
C SER A 636 0.25 39.04 -13.18
N LEU A 637 0.74 37.79 -13.18
CA LEU A 637 0.57 36.86 -12.05
C LEU A 637 1.40 37.26 -10.83
N ASP A 638 2.44 38.08 -10.99
CA ASP A 638 3.18 38.78 -9.92
C ASP A 638 2.46 40.03 -9.42
N MET A 639 1.15 40.15 -9.75
CA MET A 639 0.23 41.19 -9.29
C MET A 639 0.49 42.58 -9.80
N ASN A 640 1.42 42.79 -10.77
CA ASN A 640 1.53 44.08 -11.44
C ASN A 640 0.32 44.34 -12.31
N MET A 641 -0.36 45.45 -12.06
CA MET A 641 -1.58 45.83 -12.73
C MET A 641 -1.43 47.12 -13.53
N GLU A 642 -2.14 47.18 -14.64
CA GLU A 642 -2.33 48.37 -15.45
C GLU A 642 -3.79 48.42 -15.89
N TYR A 643 -4.61 49.20 -15.17
CA TYR A 643 -6.03 49.34 -15.44
C TYR A 643 -6.36 50.71 -15.98
N TYR A 644 -7.31 50.74 -16.90
CA TYR A 644 -7.90 51.94 -17.47
C TYR A 644 -9.39 51.94 -17.13
N MET A 645 -9.82 52.99 -16.45
CA MET A 645 -11.23 53.19 -16.04
C MET A 645 -11.77 54.42 -16.71
N ARG A 646 -12.96 54.33 -17.29
CA ARG A 646 -13.74 55.48 -17.81
C ARG A 646 -14.95 55.70 -16.94
N ILE A 647 -15.02 56.87 -16.31
CA ILE A 647 -16.06 57.25 -15.36
C ILE A 647 -16.78 58.46 -15.90
N PRO A 648 -18.13 58.54 -15.86
CA PRO A 648 -18.88 59.72 -16.27
C PRO A 648 -18.41 61.01 -15.54
N LEU A 649 -18.11 62.02 -16.28
CA LEU A 649 -17.58 63.29 -15.74
C LEU A 649 -18.54 63.92 -14.68
N LYS A 650 -19.85 63.69 -14.82
CA LYS A 650 -20.89 64.15 -13.86
C LYS A 650 -20.64 63.54 -12.44
N MET A 651 -20.00 62.40 -12.33
CA MET A 651 -19.72 61.76 -11.05
C MET A 651 -18.45 62.29 -10.40
N VAL A 652 -17.56 62.91 -11.17
CA VAL A 652 -16.25 63.39 -10.74
C VAL A 652 -16.25 64.90 -10.43
N THR A 653 -17.27 65.59 -10.86
CA THR A 653 -17.30 67.03 -10.83
C THR A 653 -17.55 67.61 -9.45
N THR A 654 -16.58 67.59 -8.57
CA THR A 654 -16.51 68.69 -7.56
C THR A 654 -15.21 68.63 -6.71
N VAL A 655 -14.34 67.60 -6.87
CA VAL A 655 -13.11 67.52 -6.07
C VAL A 655 -12.12 68.65 -6.43
N GLY A 656 -12.01 68.99 -7.70
CA GLY A 656 -11.16 70.11 -8.15
C GLY A 656 -11.59 71.49 -7.66
N PHE A 657 -12.87 71.71 -7.53
CA PHE A 657 -13.40 72.99 -7.05
C PHE A 657 -13.49 73.11 -5.52
N GLN A 658 -13.74 72.03 -4.79
CA GLN A 658 -13.91 72.09 -3.33
C GLN A 658 -12.58 71.97 -2.56
N SER A 659 -11.55 71.40 -3.09
CA SER A 659 -10.20 71.43 -2.47
C SER A 659 -9.64 72.85 -2.43
N LEU A 660 -10.12 73.72 -3.32
CA LEU A 660 -9.74 75.12 -3.37
C LEU A 660 -10.59 76.01 -2.40
N PHE A 661 -11.72 75.54 -1.88
CA PHE A 661 -12.63 76.32 -1.05
C PHE A 661 -12.92 75.75 0.35
N GLY A 662 -12.15 74.76 0.83
CA GLY A 662 -12.09 74.44 2.27
C GLY A 662 -13.37 73.92 2.94
N ARG A 663 -14.33 73.29 2.23
CA ARG A 663 -15.50 72.69 2.87
C ARG A 663 -15.22 71.32 3.45
N LYS A 664 -15.65 71.06 4.72
CA LYS A 664 -15.54 69.77 5.43
C LYS A 664 -16.14 68.64 4.61
N LYS A 665 -15.46 67.51 4.56
CA LYS A 665 -16.01 66.24 4.08
C LYS A 665 -17.22 65.87 4.93
N GLU A 666 -18.40 65.76 4.33
CA GLU A 666 -19.50 64.99 4.94
C GLU A 666 -19.05 63.54 5.00
N GLU A 667 -19.04 62.95 6.18
CA GLU A 667 -18.81 61.53 6.34
C GLU A 667 -20.02 60.79 5.77
N VAL A 668 -19.77 59.93 4.76
CA VAL A 668 -20.81 59.05 4.20
C VAL A 668 -21.11 57.97 5.21
N ASP A 669 -22.39 57.75 5.50
CA ASP A 669 -22.83 56.65 6.37
C ASP A 669 -22.30 55.31 5.83
N PRO A 670 -21.51 54.57 6.64
CA PRO A 670 -20.97 53.27 6.24
C PRO A 670 -22.06 52.25 5.85
N ASP A 671 -23.24 52.37 6.39
CA ASP A 671 -24.38 51.49 6.14
C ASP A 671 -25.29 51.98 5.00
N GLN A 672 -24.95 53.13 4.35
CA GLN A 672 -25.69 53.63 3.22
C GLN A 672 -25.69 52.63 2.05
N VAL A 673 -26.87 52.23 1.62
CA VAL A 673 -27.08 51.36 0.46
C VAL A 673 -27.42 52.18 -0.78
N ASP A 674 -26.42 52.51 -1.59
CA ASP A 674 -26.62 53.23 -2.83
C ASP A 674 -27.33 52.40 -3.90
N ALA A 675 -28.24 53.00 -4.66
CA ALA A 675 -28.91 52.36 -5.77
C ALA A 675 -27.94 52.15 -6.96
N ILE A 676 -28.13 51.05 -7.71
CA ILE A 676 -27.36 50.82 -8.95
C ILE A 676 -27.85 51.79 -10.03
N GLU A 677 -26.91 52.53 -10.59
CA GLU A 677 -27.18 53.47 -11.69
C GLU A 677 -26.88 52.82 -13.04
N TYR A 678 -27.87 52.90 -13.92
CA TYR A 678 -27.77 52.34 -15.27
C TYR A 678 -27.39 53.40 -16.30
N ARG A 679 -26.64 53.01 -17.32
CA ARG A 679 -26.33 53.88 -18.44
C ARG A 679 -27.61 54.24 -19.23
N ASP A 680 -27.92 55.50 -19.28
CA ASP A 680 -28.95 56.03 -20.18
C ASP A 680 -28.34 56.10 -21.61
N LYS A 681 -28.85 55.29 -22.54
CA LYS A 681 -28.34 55.19 -23.92
C LYS A 681 -28.65 56.42 -24.75
N ASP A 682 -29.67 57.21 -24.36
CA ASP A 682 -30.14 58.37 -25.11
C ASP A 682 -29.42 59.67 -24.72
N LYS A 683 -28.65 59.62 -23.62
CA LYS A 683 -27.88 60.78 -23.14
C LYS A 683 -26.39 60.71 -23.54
N LYS A 684 -25.87 61.79 -24.12
CA LYS A 684 -24.44 61.96 -24.30
C LYS A 684 -23.73 62.11 -22.97
N VAL A 685 -22.91 61.12 -22.59
CA VAL A 685 -22.13 61.14 -21.35
C VAL A 685 -20.69 61.55 -21.69
N ARG A 686 -20.14 62.54 -20.99
CA ARG A 686 -18.72 62.88 -21.00
C ARG A 686 -18.00 62.02 -19.97
N PHE A 687 -16.84 61.45 -20.32
CA PHE A 687 -16.08 60.57 -19.43
C PHE A 687 -14.73 61.19 -19.06
N MET A 688 -14.30 60.91 -17.83
CA MET A 688 -12.93 61.08 -17.39
C MET A 688 -12.22 59.73 -17.47
N ASN A 689 -10.96 59.72 -17.93
CA ASN A 689 -10.15 58.53 -17.98
C ASN A 689 -9.19 58.51 -16.80
N ILE A 690 -9.20 57.41 -16.03
CA ILE A 690 -8.32 57.17 -14.91
C ILE A 690 -7.41 55.98 -15.27
N LYS A 691 -6.13 56.11 -14.93
CA LYS A 691 -5.17 55.02 -15.06
C LYS A 691 -4.69 54.59 -13.67
N VAL A 692 -4.74 53.29 -13.40
CA VAL A 692 -4.22 52.68 -12.16
C VAL A 692 -3.05 51.77 -12.54
N THR A 693 -1.89 51.98 -11.92
CA THR A 693 -0.68 51.17 -12.20
C THR A 693 0.06 50.85 -10.91
N GLY A 694 0.68 49.69 -10.85
CA GLY A 694 1.48 49.19 -9.72
C GLY A 694 0.97 47.86 -9.20
N THR A 695 1.22 47.56 -7.95
CA THR A 695 0.74 46.37 -7.26
C THR A 695 -0.41 46.76 -6.33
N PRO A 696 -1.27 45.83 -5.87
CA PRO A 696 -2.33 46.12 -4.91
C PRO A 696 -1.88 46.84 -3.62
N ASP A 697 -0.64 46.58 -3.19
CA ASP A 697 -0.05 47.22 -1.98
C ASP A 697 0.58 48.58 -2.28
N ASN A 698 0.96 48.84 -3.52
CA ASN A 698 1.62 50.09 -3.93
C ASN A 698 1.19 50.46 -5.36
N PHE A 699 0.11 51.16 -5.47
CA PHE A 699 -0.42 51.60 -6.75
C PHE A 699 -0.54 53.11 -6.85
N LYS A 700 -0.49 53.60 -8.11
CA LYS A 700 -0.67 55.01 -8.45
C LYS A 700 -1.94 55.19 -9.28
N VAL A 701 -2.72 56.15 -8.88
CA VAL A 701 -3.93 56.59 -9.60
C VAL A 701 -3.65 57.93 -10.25
N GLY A 702 -3.88 58.05 -11.54
CA GLY A 702 -3.66 59.28 -12.29
C GLY A 702 -4.64 59.44 -13.47
N LEU A 703 -4.63 60.60 -14.10
CA LEU A 703 -5.41 60.85 -15.31
C LEU A 703 -4.80 60.05 -16.47
N GLY A 704 -5.61 59.29 -17.17
CA GLY A 704 -5.25 58.49 -18.32
C GLY A 704 -5.51 59.27 -19.63
N LYS A 705 -4.66 59.07 -20.65
CA LYS A 705 -5.01 59.50 -22.01
C LYS A 705 -6.02 58.53 -22.60
N ALA A 706 -7.02 59.01 -23.32
CA ALA A 706 -7.94 58.17 -24.06
C ALA A 706 -7.16 57.29 -25.06
N LYS A 707 -7.15 55.95 -24.85
CA LYS A 707 -6.68 55.04 -25.87
C LYS A 707 -7.70 55.08 -27.02
N LYS A 708 -7.32 55.55 -28.22
CA LYS A 708 -8.13 55.31 -29.41
C LYS A 708 -8.24 53.80 -29.60
N ALA A 709 -9.49 53.28 -29.68
CA ALA A 709 -9.83 51.92 -29.95
C ALA A 709 -9.21 51.42 -31.25
#